data_5791059840f57b4b5df76b2a22e98ead
#
_entry.id   5791059840f57b4b5df76b2a22e98ead
#
_cell.length_a   1.000
_cell.length_b   1.000
_cell.length_c   1.000
_cell.angle_alpha   90.00
_cell.angle_beta   90.00
_cell.angle_gamma   90.00
#
_symmetry.space_group_name_H-M   'P 1'
#
loop_
_entity.id
_entity.type
_entity.pdbx_description
1 polymer ?
#
loop_
_entity_poly.entity_id
_entity_poly.type
_entity_poly.pdbx_seq_one_letter_code
_entity_poly.pdbx_strand_id
1 'polypeptide(L)'
;MKKKKLIPCIIAIVAIVLLGIAGVKLYQLMFGGAVKVQTADIISAIAQMKLQLIIGAVILIAGIVILIIGLRKKDENLKDLLKVQGIVAMVLAVVITVNTVCFGPQYSNLSTVLSGTTAISEEHINESLEAAEAIADEGITLLKNEGNALPLASGTKLNVFGWSSVAPVYGGAGSGSSDSSKAASLLDGLHEAGFETNTELENFYTNFRSERPSISFFGVDFTIPEPTMEEFQNANIFENAKAFSDTALVVIGRSSGEGSDLAMNLSDDNNFTIGENGEHVTFSTQEDDLDAEKSYLELSNREIAMLDEVTKDFKDVIVVINSAQPMELGWLDQYDNIKGAIYCPSPGQVGFRSLGKILSGEVNPSGHLVDTFVYDLHAIPTINNFGSFHYTDYEDVTGSADNIVPFVNYNEGIYVGYKFYETAAEEGLIDYDEVVQYPFGYGLSYTSFDAEIADTQDDGQKITLTVNVKNTGDVAGKYVPQIYFNPPYTDGGIEKATANLIGYEKTELLEPGESEAVTFEIAYEDMASYDSNKIKSADGAYVLEAGDYQINLCSDSHHVLDTYTATVDTDRIYDDAHDGKRSSDEQTATNHLDYAKGNVTYLSRAGHFANYEESIAGPTDFTMPEEAKENYASVVTFDASKYDDADAQMPTTGANNGLKFQDMAGVDYDDEKWDSLLDQLTIDELKELAGNGTFHVVATSSINLPYIYETDGPTAVNSFFTGKFGTAFPAPIMVASTWSKELAGRFRTCIGNELCDFGFTGWYGPGMNIHRNAFSGRNFEYYSEDGYLSGCVAVAEIAAVRKLGIIPYMKHFVLNDSETDRARGICTWSTEQAIREIYLKPFEMAIKEADANGIMNSKNSIGSRWIGSNADVQNLSLIHISEPTRH
;
A
#
# COMPACT_ATOMS: atom_id res chain seq x y z
N MET A 1 -69.83 -11.59 10.08
CA MET A 1 -68.93 -11.45 11.26
C MET A 1 -67.53 -12.01 11.11
N LYS A 2 -67.13 -12.72 10.07
CA LYS A 2 -65.77 -13.30 9.92
C LYS A 2 -64.71 -12.34 9.35
N LYS A 3 -65.02 -11.25 8.67
CA LYS A 3 -64.08 -10.33 8.05
C LYS A 3 -63.44 -9.33 9.04
N LYS A 4 -64.09 -8.99 10.17
CA LYS A 4 -63.50 -8.04 11.15
C LYS A 4 -62.44 -8.62 12.07
N LYS A 5 -62.24 -9.95 12.06
CA LYS A 5 -61.22 -10.61 12.93
C LYS A 5 -59.86 -10.86 12.23
N LEU A 6 -59.78 -10.65 10.91
CA LEU A 6 -58.53 -10.83 10.15
C LEU A 6 -57.68 -9.54 10.09
N ILE A 7 -58.29 -8.38 10.31
CA ILE A 7 -57.66 -7.07 10.17
C ILE A 7 -56.46 -6.87 11.12
N PRO A 8 -56.49 -7.24 12.44
CA PRO A 8 -55.37 -7.07 13.30
C PRO A 8 -54.15 -7.96 12.95
N CYS A 9 -54.40 -9.18 12.45
CA CYS A 9 -53.32 -10.05 12.02
C CYS A 9 -52.67 -9.57 10.72
N ILE A 10 -53.47 -9.00 9.82
CA ILE A 10 -52.95 -8.38 8.59
C ILE A 10 -52.14 -7.13 8.92
N ILE A 11 -52.63 -6.32 9.85
CA ILE A 11 -51.87 -5.10 10.31
C ILE A 11 -50.53 -5.49 10.97
N ALA A 12 -50.50 -6.53 11.79
CA ALA A 12 -49.29 -7.02 12.41
C ALA A 12 -48.28 -7.57 11.37
N ILE A 13 -48.74 -8.32 10.40
CA ILE A 13 -47.92 -8.85 9.29
C ILE A 13 -47.42 -7.70 8.41
N VAL A 14 -48.28 -6.73 8.10
CA VAL A 14 -47.88 -5.54 7.32
C VAL A 14 -46.88 -4.69 8.09
N ALA A 15 -47.02 -4.53 9.40
CA ALA A 15 -46.08 -3.81 10.23
C ALA A 15 -44.71 -4.53 10.27
N ILE A 16 -44.68 -5.85 10.37
CA ILE A 16 -43.42 -6.65 10.33
C ILE A 16 -42.77 -6.54 8.95
N VAL A 17 -43.56 -6.60 7.88
CA VAL A 17 -43.02 -6.41 6.52
C VAL A 17 -42.52 -4.98 6.29
N LEU A 18 -43.24 -3.97 6.79
CA LEU A 18 -42.81 -2.58 6.70
C LEU A 18 -41.56 -2.28 7.54
N LEU A 19 -41.43 -2.90 8.72
CA LEU A 19 -40.24 -2.84 9.54
C LEU A 19 -39.02 -3.55 8.86
N GLY A 20 -39.26 -4.65 8.20
CA GLY A 20 -38.26 -5.34 7.36
C GLY A 20 -37.83 -4.49 6.17
N ILE A 21 -38.80 -3.89 5.45
CA ILE A 21 -38.52 -2.98 4.32
C ILE A 21 -37.82 -1.69 4.80
N ALA A 22 -38.26 -1.13 5.94
CA ALA A 22 -37.60 0.02 6.55
C ALA A 22 -36.17 -0.32 7.01
N GLY A 23 -35.95 -1.53 7.55
CA GLY A 23 -34.62 -2.05 7.91
C GLY A 23 -33.72 -2.19 6.69
N VAL A 24 -34.23 -2.78 5.60
CA VAL A 24 -33.47 -2.89 4.34
C VAL A 24 -33.21 -1.52 3.71
N LYS A 25 -34.19 -0.60 3.74
CA LYS A 25 -33.96 0.78 3.26
C LYS A 25 -33.04 1.58 4.14
N LEU A 26 -33.12 1.44 5.46
CA LEU A 26 -32.18 2.05 6.39
C LEU A 26 -30.77 1.48 6.17
N TYR A 27 -30.66 0.18 5.97
CA TYR A 27 -29.43 -0.51 5.61
C TYR A 27 -28.88 0.02 4.27
N GLN A 28 -29.71 0.11 3.22
CA GLN A 28 -29.32 0.70 1.93
C GLN A 28 -28.96 2.20 2.03
N LEU A 29 -29.56 2.93 2.96
CA LEU A 29 -29.22 4.33 3.21
C LEU A 29 -27.91 4.49 4.00
N MET A 30 -27.63 3.57 4.90
CA MET A 30 -26.43 3.55 5.73
C MET A 30 -25.20 2.98 4.99
N PHE A 31 -25.43 2.10 4.04
CA PHE A 31 -24.37 1.40 3.31
C PHE A 31 -24.50 1.54 1.77
N GLY A 32 -25.37 2.41 1.32
CA GLY A 32 -25.70 2.59 -0.09
C GLY A 32 -24.64 3.37 -0.84
N GLY A 33 -23.69 2.65 -1.40
CA GLY A 33 -22.77 3.17 -2.41
C GLY A 33 -21.37 2.57 -2.42
N ALA A 34 -20.78 2.26 -1.29
CA ALA A 34 -19.36 1.88 -1.22
C ALA A 34 -19.11 0.40 -0.89
N VAL A 35 -20.02 -0.28 -0.17
CA VAL A 35 -19.81 -1.69 0.22
C VAL A 35 -20.92 -2.56 -0.33
N LYS A 36 -20.60 -3.46 -1.24
CA LYS A 36 -21.48 -4.58 -1.60
C LYS A 36 -21.44 -5.60 -0.46
N VAL A 37 -22.29 -5.39 0.57
CA VAL A 37 -22.44 -6.39 1.64
C VAL A 37 -23.00 -7.66 1.03
N GLN A 38 -22.23 -8.72 1.12
CA GLN A 38 -22.65 -10.01 0.60
C GLN A 38 -23.78 -10.61 1.45
N THR A 39 -24.63 -11.41 0.82
CA THR A 39 -25.70 -12.10 1.53
C THR A 39 -25.16 -12.98 2.68
N ALA A 40 -23.94 -13.48 2.54
CA ALA A 40 -23.24 -14.25 3.56
C ALA A 40 -22.98 -13.43 4.85
N ASP A 41 -22.59 -12.16 4.73
CA ASP A 41 -22.31 -11.27 5.88
C ASP A 41 -23.58 -10.98 6.67
N ILE A 42 -24.69 -10.74 5.96
CA ILE A 42 -26.01 -10.57 6.57
C ILE A 42 -26.43 -11.85 7.31
N ILE A 43 -26.22 -13.00 6.71
CA ILE A 43 -26.55 -14.30 7.32
C ILE A 43 -25.68 -14.53 8.55
N SER A 44 -24.41 -14.21 8.50
CA SER A 44 -23.48 -14.32 9.63
C SER A 44 -23.90 -13.40 10.78
N ALA A 45 -24.18 -12.13 10.51
CA ALA A 45 -24.65 -11.18 11.52
C ALA A 45 -25.97 -11.64 12.18
N ILE A 46 -26.92 -12.14 11.40
CA ILE A 46 -28.16 -12.72 11.93
C ILE A 46 -27.87 -13.98 12.75
N ALA A 47 -26.95 -14.83 12.32
CA ALA A 47 -26.56 -16.04 13.01
C ALA A 47 -25.96 -15.78 14.40
N GLN A 48 -25.17 -14.72 14.57
CA GLN A 48 -24.63 -14.30 15.84
C GLN A 48 -25.71 -13.84 16.83
N MET A 49 -26.81 -13.29 16.36
CA MET A 49 -27.93 -12.80 17.16
C MET A 49 -29.09 -13.80 17.23
N LYS A 50 -28.98 -14.99 16.60
CA LYS A 50 -30.11 -15.91 16.37
C LYS A 50 -30.90 -16.28 17.65
N LEU A 51 -30.22 -16.49 18.77
CA LEU A 51 -30.85 -16.92 20.02
C LEU A 51 -31.77 -15.80 20.56
N GLN A 52 -31.29 -14.59 20.64
CA GLN A 52 -32.01 -13.43 21.14
C GLN A 52 -33.19 -13.08 20.21
N LEU A 53 -32.96 -13.14 18.88
CA LEU A 53 -34.01 -12.90 17.89
C LEU A 53 -35.12 -13.97 17.96
N ILE A 54 -34.74 -15.25 18.21
CA ILE A 54 -35.73 -16.33 18.44
C ILE A 54 -36.56 -16.06 19.72
N ILE A 55 -35.89 -15.66 20.81
CA ILE A 55 -36.55 -15.33 22.06
C ILE A 55 -37.52 -14.16 21.83
N GLY A 56 -37.11 -13.08 21.19
CA GLY A 56 -37.96 -11.96 20.83
C GLY A 56 -39.21 -12.39 19.99
N ALA A 57 -38.96 -13.20 18.96
CA ALA A 57 -40.03 -13.74 18.12
C ALA A 57 -41.05 -14.63 18.89
N VAL A 58 -40.58 -15.51 19.80
CA VAL A 58 -41.42 -16.35 20.63
C VAL A 58 -42.29 -15.49 21.57
N ILE A 59 -41.69 -14.48 22.21
CA ILE A 59 -42.41 -13.55 23.10
C ILE A 59 -43.46 -12.73 22.30
N LEU A 60 -43.09 -12.26 21.09
CA LEU A 60 -44.02 -11.56 20.21
C LEU A 60 -45.21 -12.41 19.81
N ILE A 61 -44.98 -13.66 19.38
CA ILE A 61 -46.02 -14.60 19.04
C ILE A 61 -46.94 -14.90 20.24
N ALA A 62 -46.33 -15.14 21.42
CA ALA A 62 -47.08 -15.36 22.66
C ALA A 62 -47.95 -14.13 23.01
N GLY A 63 -47.41 -12.90 22.90
CA GLY A 63 -48.14 -11.66 23.10
C GLY A 63 -49.36 -11.52 22.16
N ILE A 64 -49.18 -11.83 20.88
CA ILE A 64 -50.26 -11.84 19.87
C ILE A 64 -51.33 -12.87 20.22
N VAL A 65 -50.91 -14.08 20.63
CA VAL A 65 -51.87 -15.15 21.01
C VAL A 65 -52.65 -14.73 22.25
N ILE A 66 -52.01 -14.21 23.29
CA ILE A 66 -52.65 -13.72 24.50
C ILE A 66 -53.67 -12.63 24.17
N LEU A 67 -53.27 -11.65 23.33
CA LEU A 67 -54.17 -10.59 22.86
C LEU A 67 -55.38 -11.12 22.14
N ILE A 68 -55.22 -12.09 21.22
CA ILE A 68 -56.32 -12.73 20.49
C ILE A 68 -57.25 -13.50 21.43
N ILE A 69 -56.68 -14.20 22.42
CA ILE A 69 -57.49 -14.90 23.44
C ILE A 69 -58.27 -13.91 24.27
N GLY A 70 -57.62 -12.80 24.71
CA GLY A 70 -58.25 -11.72 25.45
C GLY A 70 -59.43 -11.11 24.71
N LEU A 71 -59.26 -10.81 23.40
CA LEU A 71 -60.33 -10.25 22.57
C LEU A 71 -61.56 -11.18 22.41
N ARG A 72 -61.41 -12.46 22.72
CA ARG A 72 -62.49 -13.47 22.63
C ARG A 72 -63.19 -13.74 23.94
N LYS A 73 -62.71 -13.20 25.08
CA LYS A 73 -63.32 -13.40 26.39
C LYS A 73 -64.59 -12.55 26.54
N LYS A 74 -65.58 -13.08 27.30
CA LYS A 74 -66.80 -12.37 27.63
C LYS A 74 -66.75 -11.59 28.94
N ASP A 75 -65.89 -12.05 29.87
CA ASP A 75 -65.57 -11.35 31.11
C ASP A 75 -64.68 -10.12 30.80
N GLU A 76 -65.20 -8.95 31.05
CA GLU A 76 -64.48 -7.70 30.68
C GLU A 76 -63.17 -7.53 31.52
N ASN A 77 -63.13 -7.90 32.82
CA ASN A 77 -61.93 -7.84 33.62
C ASN A 77 -60.83 -8.73 33.10
N LEU A 78 -61.15 -9.99 32.78
CA LEU A 78 -60.23 -10.95 32.21
C LEU A 78 -59.82 -10.57 30.80
N LYS A 79 -60.70 -9.98 30.01
CA LYS A 79 -60.45 -9.47 28.67
C LYS A 79 -59.43 -8.32 28.70
N ASP A 80 -59.62 -7.38 29.59
CA ASP A 80 -58.70 -6.20 29.73
C ASP A 80 -57.34 -6.62 30.31
N LEU A 81 -57.33 -7.53 31.29
CA LEU A 81 -56.08 -8.12 31.81
C LEU A 81 -55.26 -8.79 30.70
N LEU A 82 -55.90 -9.65 29.90
CA LEU A 82 -55.23 -10.37 28.81
C LEU A 82 -54.78 -9.43 27.67
N LYS A 83 -55.51 -8.37 27.38
CA LYS A 83 -55.11 -7.35 26.44
C LYS A 83 -53.82 -6.63 26.91
N VAL A 84 -53.82 -6.18 28.16
CA VAL A 84 -52.64 -5.52 28.73
C VAL A 84 -51.42 -6.45 28.73
N GLN A 85 -51.60 -7.71 29.19
CA GLN A 85 -50.53 -8.70 29.15
C GLN A 85 -50.01 -8.98 27.72
N GLY A 86 -50.90 -9.09 26.74
CA GLY A 86 -50.51 -9.26 25.34
C GLY A 86 -49.74 -8.06 24.80
N ILE A 87 -50.16 -6.83 25.12
CA ILE A 87 -49.42 -5.61 24.70
C ILE A 87 -48.07 -5.52 25.38
N VAL A 88 -47.98 -5.78 26.69
CA VAL A 88 -46.71 -5.76 27.44
C VAL A 88 -45.71 -6.78 26.86
N ALA A 89 -46.21 -8.00 26.53
CA ALA A 89 -45.35 -9.01 25.91
C ALA A 89 -44.85 -8.55 24.52
N MET A 90 -45.67 -7.91 23.72
CA MET A 90 -45.24 -7.37 22.41
C MET A 90 -44.24 -6.22 22.57
N VAL A 91 -44.44 -5.33 23.52
CA VAL A 91 -43.46 -4.26 23.85
C VAL A 91 -42.14 -4.84 24.32
N LEU A 92 -42.19 -5.86 25.20
CA LEU A 92 -40.99 -6.55 25.68
C LEU A 92 -40.24 -7.21 24.50
N ALA A 93 -40.94 -7.85 23.56
CA ALA A 93 -40.30 -8.40 22.38
C ALA A 93 -39.57 -7.35 21.53
N VAL A 94 -40.20 -6.18 21.34
CA VAL A 94 -39.58 -5.06 20.63
C VAL A 94 -38.33 -4.57 21.39
N VAL A 95 -38.43 -4.39 22.70
CA VAL A 95 -37.30 -3.95 23.56
C VAL A 95 -36.14 -4.95 23.46
N ILE A 96 -36.42 -6.26 23.57
CA ILE A 96 -35.38 -7.30 23.41
C ILE A 96 -34.72 -7.20 22.04
N THR A 97 -35.51 -7.09 20.98
CA THR A 97 -34.99 -7.02 19.61
C THR A 97 -34.13 -5.77 19.39
N VAL A 98 -34.63 -4.60 19.81
CA VAL A 98 -33.87 -3.34 19.71
C VAL A 98 -32.58 -3.41 20.54
N ASN A 99 -32.67 -3.91 21.79
CA ASN A 99 -31.49 -4.06 22.64
C ASN A 99 -30.45 -5.01 22.02
N THR A 100 -30.88 -6.11 21.39
CA THR A 100 -29.98 -7.05 20.73
C THR A 100 -29.28 -6.42 19.52
N VAL A 101 -29.98 -5.60 18.75
CA VAL A 101 -29.39 -4.91 17.58
C VAL A 101 -28.48 -3.78 18.00
N CYS A 102 -28.93 -2.95 18.98
CA CYS A 102 -28.19 -1.74 19.36
C CYS A 102 -27.08 -1.95 20.39
N PHE A 103 -27.15 -3.04 21.19
CA PHE A 103 -26.18 -3.30 22.28
C PHE A 103 -25.74 -4.78 22.33
N GLY A 104 -26.03 -5.54 21.29
CA GLY A 104 -25.62 -6.93 21.15
C GLY A 104 -24.30 -7.07 20.37
N PRO A 105 -24.03 -8.24 19.79
CA PRO A 105 -22.77 -8.54 19.08
C PRO A 105 -22.40 -7.57 17.95
N GLN A 106 -23.35 -6.79 17.45
CA GLN A 106 -23.11 -5.80 16.38
C GLN A 106 -22.95 -4.35 16.92
N TYR A 107 -22.86 -4.19 18.24
CA TYR A 107 -22.80 -2.86 18.86
C TYR A 107 -21.57 -2.06 18.41
N SER A 108 -20.40 -2.71 18.33
CA SER A 108 -19.17 -2.06 17.91
C SER A 108 -19.26 -1.54 16.47
N ASN A 109 -19.74 -2.37 15.55
CA ASN A 109 -19.95 -1.97 14.15
C ASN A 109 -20.93 -0.80 14.04
N LEU A 110 -22.04 -0.87 14.78
CA LEU A 110 -23.01 0.22 14.81
C LEU A 110 -22.47 1.49 15.45
N SER A 111 -21.68 1.36 16.52
CA SER A 111 -21.00 2.49 17.18
C SER A 111 -20.01 3.17 16.25
N THR A 112 -19.20 2.38 15.55
CA THR A 112 -18.25 2.89 14.55
C THR A 112 -18.96 3.67 13.44
N VAL A 113 -20.04 3.12 12.89
CA VAL A 113 -20.86 3.80 11.85
C VAL A 113 -21.46 5.11 12.33
N LEU A 114 -21.81 5.22 13.61
CA LEU A 114 -22.44 6.42 14.20
C LEU A 114 -21.43 7.40 14.81
N SER A 115 -20.15 7.11 14.78
CA SER A 115 -19.09 7.88 15.41
C SER A 115 -18.63 9.11 14.62
N GLY A 116 -18.06 10.06 15.33
CA GLY A 116 -17.35 11.21 14.76
C GLY A 116 -18.23 12.30 14.15
N THR A 117 -17.58 13.39 13.73
CA THR A 117 -18.21 14.46 12.95
C THR A 117 -18.48 13.99 11.53
N THR A 118 -19.39 14.65 10.81
CA THR A 118 -19.83 14.20 9.48
C THR A 118 -19.23 14.99 8.32
N ALA A 119 -18.43 16.01 8.60
CA ALA A 119 -17.87 16.89 7.57
C ALA A 119 -16.47 17.37 7.94
N ILE A 120 -15.62 17.45 6.93
CA ILE A 120 -14.33 18.13 6.98
C ILE A 120 -14.60 19.64 6.89
N SER A 121 -13.79 20.44 7.56
CA SER A 121 -13.87 21.91 7.45
C SER A 121 -13.50 22.38 6.05
N GLU A 122 -14.09 23.47 5.60
CA GLU A 122 -13.79 24.05 4.28
C GLU A 122 -12.33 24.48 4.16
N GLU A 123 -11.73 24.93 5.26
CA GLU A 123 -10.32 25.29 5.37
C GLU A 123 -9.43 24.05 5.07
N HIS A 124 -9.65 22.94 5.76
CA HIS A 124 -8.86 21.73 5.58
C HIS A 124 -9.05 21.10 4.18
N ILE A 125 -10.27 21.18 3.60
CA ILE A 125 -10.48 20.73 2.21
C ILE A 125 -9.62 21.55 1.24
N ASN A 126 -9.58 22.87 1.38
CA ASN A 126 -8.81 23.74 0.51
C ASN A 126 -7.30 23.48 0.65
N GLU A 127 -6.80 23.37 1.89
CA GLU A 127 -5.40 23.02 2.15
C GLU A 127 -5.03 21.64 1.56
N SER A 128 -5.93 20.66 1.66
CA SER A 128 -5.76 19.34 1.09
C SER A 128 -5.68 19.36 -0.44
N LEU A 129 -6.56 20.15 -1.08
CA LEU A 129 -6.54 20.28 -2.55
C LEU A 129 -5.28 20.98 -3.05
N GLU A 130 -4.84 22.04 -2.36
CA GLU A 130 -3.57 22.73 -2.69
C GLU A 130 -2.35 21.80 -2.49
N ALA A 131 -2.34 20.99 -1.43
CA ALA A 131 -1.28 20.03 -1.20
C ALA A 131 -1.30 18.89 -2.24
N ALA A 132 -2.47 18.39 -2.59
CA ALA A 132 -2.63 17.36 -3.62
C ALA A 132 -2.15 17.85 -5.00
N GLU A 133 -2.43 19.11 -5.34
CA GLU A 133 -1.96 19.72 -6.58
C GLU A 133 -0.42 19.90 -6.56
N ALA A 134 0.14 20.41 -5.48
CA ALA A 134 1.60 20.56 -5.33
C ALA A 134 2.34 19.21 -5.44
N ILE A 135 1.79 18.13 -4.86
CA ILE A 135 2.34 16.79 -5.01
C ILE A 135 2.34 16.34 -6.47
N ALA A 136 1.25 16.57 -7.18
CA ALA A 136 1.16 16.20 -8.60
C ALA A 136 2.05 17.09 -9.49
N ASP A 137 2.15 18.39 -9.19
CA ASP A 137 3.05 19.32 -9.89
C ASP A 137 4.52 18.85 -9.82
N GLU A 138 4.93 18.23 -8.69
CA GLU A 138 6.30 17.78 -8.46
C GLU A 138 6.53 16.27 -8.57
N GLY A 139 5.45 15.45 -8.63
CA GLY A 139 5.56 13.98 -8.69
C GLY A 139 5.34 13.38 -10.07
N ILE A 140 4.69 14.12 -10.99
CA ILE A 140 4.60 13.71 -12.39
C ILE A 140 5.98 13.79 -13.03
N THR A 141 6.42 12.67 -13.63
CA THR A 141 7.80 12.53 -14.14
C THR A 141 7.85 12.63 -15.65
N LEU A 142 8.74 13.49 -16.16
CA LEU A 142 9.04 13.59 -17.60
C LEU A 142 10.08 12.53 -17.97
N LEU A 143 9.71 11.57 -18.84
CA LEU A 143 10.58 10.46 -19.26
C LEU A 143 11.32 10.75 -20.56
N LYS A 144 10.67 11.44 -21.52
CA LYS A 144 11.21 11.69 -22.85
C LYS A 144 10.81 13.09 -23.32
N ASN A 145 11.75 13.86 -23.91
CA ASN A 145 11.49 15.17 -24.49
C ASN A 145 12.45 15.45 -25.66
N GLU A 146 12.22 14.78 -26.80
CA GLU A 146 13.08 14.93 -27.96
C GLU A 146 12.79 16.22 -28.73
N GLY A 147 13.85 16.97 -29.03
CA GLY A 147 13.75 18.20 -29.79
C GLY A 147 12.95 19.32 -29.12
N ASN A 148 12.82 19.26 -27.79
CA ASN A 148 12.00 20.17 -27.00
C ASN A 148 10.53 20.19 -27.48
N ALA A 149 9.97 18.98 -27.72
CA ALA A 149 8.56 18.82 -28.09
C ALA A 149 7.61 19.29 -26.99
N LEU A 150 8.08 19.24 -25.75
CA LEU A 150 7.42 19.78 -24.56
C LEU A 150 8.25 20.96 -24.00
N PRO A 151 7.62 21.98 -23.42
CA PRO A 151 6.18 22.17 -23.32
C PRO A 151 5.53 22.50 -24.66
N LEU A 152 4.22 22.16 -24.78
CA LEU A 152 3.42 22.46 -25.94
C LEU A 152 3.08 23.99 -26.01
N ALA A 153 3.00 24.52 -27.20
CA ALA A 153 2.61 25.92 -27.37
C ALA A 153 1.18 26.18 -26.89
N SER A 154 0.94 27.33 -26.28
CA SER A 154 -0.41 27.76 -25.88
C SER A 154 -1.40 27.72 -27.04
N GLY A 155 -2.58 27.14 -26.79
CA GLY A 155 -3.64 26.97 -27.76
C GLY A 155 -3.42 25.83 -28.75
N THR A 156 -2.45 24.95 -28.53
CA THR A 156 -2.29 23.72 -29.31
C THR A 156 -3.56 22.89 -29.26
N LYS A 157 -3.96 22.38 -30.45
CA LYS A 157 -5.07 21.46 -30.58
C LYS A 157 -4.57 20.04 -30.43
N LEU A 158 -5.24 19.23 -29.60
CA LEU A 158 -4.83 17.88 -29.27
C LEU A 158 -5.86 16.84 -29.69
N ASN A 159 -5.43 15.83 -30.44
CA ASN A 159 -6.17 14.59 -30.59
C ASN A 159 -5.78 13.66 -29.46
N VAL A 160 -6.69 13.38 -28.52
CA VAL A 160 -6.40 12.56 -27.33
C VAL A 160 -6.86 11.14 -27.57
N PHE A 161 -5.92 10.26 -27.87
CA PHE A 161 -6.14 8.85 -28.15
C PHE A 161 -5.95 7.98 -26.90
N GLY A 162 -6.45 6.75 -26.97
CA GLY A 162 -6.46 5.77 -25.88
C GLY A 162 -7.71 5.91 -25.01
N TRP A 163 -8.42 4.79 -24.78
CA TRP A 163 -9.63 4.79 -23.97
C TRP A 163 -9.41 5.35 -22.55
N SER A 164 -8.21 5.20 -22.01
CA SER A 164 -7.82 5.77 -20.72
C SER A 164 -7.89 7.29 -20.65
N SER A 165 -8.00 7.99 -21.79
CA SER A 165 -8.20 9.45 -21.82
C SER A 165 -9.55 9.90 -21.27
N VAL A 166 -10.59 9.06 -21.42
CA VAL A 166 -11.95 9.33 -20.91
C VAL A 166 -12.28 8.59 -19.62
N ALA A 167 -11.49 7.58 -19.29
CA ALA A 167 -11.64 6.79 -18.06
C ALA A 167 -10.26 6.53 -17.40
N PRO A 168 -9.55 7.59 -16.97
CA PRO A 168 -8.21 7.46 -16.42
C PRO A 168 -8.18 6.77 -15.06
N VAL A 169 -6.98 6.35 -14.64
CA VAL A 169 -6.71 5.79 -13.32
C VAL A 169 -6.39 6.93 -12.36
N TYR A 170 -7.25 7.19 -11.40
CA TYR A 170 -7.05 8.22 -10.37
C TYR A 170 -6.30 7.70 -9.14
N GLY A 171 -6.44 6.41 -8.84
CA GLY A 171 -5.86 5.71 -7.69
C GLY A 171 -6.12 4.22 -7.79
N GLY A 172 -5.61 3.44 -6.82
CA GLY A 172 -5.87 2.01 -6.73
C GLY A 172 -7.15 1.68 -5.96
N ALA A 173 -7.48 0.38 -5.90
CA ALA A 173 -8.64 -0.12 -5.16
C ALA A 173 -8.23 -0.73 -3.81
N GLY A 174 -9.20 -0.93 -2.89
CA GLY A 174 -9.00 -1.54 -1.58
C GLY A 174 -8.86 -0.54 -0.44
N SER A 175 -8.14 -0.89 0.62
CA SER A 175 -7.93 -0.04 1.80
C SER A 175 -7.16 1.25 1.49
N GLY A 176 -6.29 1.22 0.47
CA GLY A 176 -5.58 2.39 -0.06
C GLY A 176 -6.38 3.21 -1.07
N SER A 177 -7.65 2.90 -1.33
CA SER A 177 -8.47 3.64 -2.29
C SER A 177 -8.89 5.02 -1.79
N SER A 178 -9.31 5.86 -2.73
CA SER A 178 -9.86 7.18 -2.47
C SER A 178 -11.14 7.42 -3.28
N ASP A 179 -11.98 8.38 -2.84
CA ASP A 179 -13.20 8.76 -3.57
C ASP A 179 -12.86 9.72 -4.71
N SER A 180 -12.75 9.21 -5.92
CA SER A 180 -12.49 10.00 -7.13
C SER A 180 -13.75 10.59 -7.78
N SER A 181 -14.92 10.49 -7.14
CA SER A 181 -16.19 10.99 -7.73
C SER A 181 -16.21 12.49 -8.01
N LYS A 182 -15.31 13.25 -7.39
CA LYS A 182 -15.12 14.69 -7.58
C LYS A 182 -13.85 15.05 -8.33
N ALA A 183 -13.16 14.06 -8.88
CA ALA A 183 -11.88 14.28 -9.53
C ALA A 183 -12.07 15.05 -10.85
N ALA A 184 -11.13 15.95 -11.12
CA ALA A 184 -10.98 16.55 -12.43
C ALA A 184 -10.60 15.47 -13.45
N SER A 185 -11.30 15.40 -14.58
CA SER A 185 -10.92 14.48 -15.64
C SER A 185 -9.59 14.92 -16.30
N LEU A 186 -8.95 14.00 -17.01
CA LEU A 186 -7.78 14.34 -17.81
C LEU A 186 -8.11 15.42 -18.83
N LEU A 187 -9.27 15.34 -19.48
CA LEU A 187 -9.73 16.34 -20.46
C LEU A 187 -9.99 17.69 -19.80
N ASP A 188 -10.56 17.74 -18.58
CA ASP A 188 -10.72 18.99 -17.82
C ASP A 188 -9.36 19.64 -17.56
N GLY A 189 -8.36 18.86 -17.13
CA GLY A 189 -7.00 19.37 -16.90
C GLY A 189 -6.36 19.97 -18.17
N LEU A 190 -6.56 19.33 -19.33
CA LEU A 190 -6.10 19.86 -20.62
C LEU A 190 -6.82 21.17 -21.00
N HIS A 191 -8.13 21.23 -20.82
CA HIS A 191 -8.93 22.44 -21.13
C HIS A 191 -8.56 23.59 -20.20
N GLU A 192 -8.38 23.35 -18.89
CA GLU A 192 -7.95 24.37 -17.92
C GLU A 192 -6.55 24.92 -18.26
N ALA A 193 -5.66 24.11 -18.82
CA ALA A 193 -4.35 24.51 -19.31
C ALA A 193 -4.38 25.23 -20.69
N GLY A 194 -5.58 25.38 -21.28
CA GLY A 194 -5.79 26.13 -22.52
C GLY A 194 -5.66 25.33 -23.80
N PHE A 195 -5.63 24.02 -23.76
CA PHE A 195 -5.65 23.16 -24.93
C PHE A 195 -7.08 22.97 -25.46
N GLU A 196 -7.21 22.85 -26.77
CA GLU A 196 -8.47 22.49 -27.46
C GLU A 196 -8.37 21.01 -27.86
N THR A 197 -9.32 20.19 -27.42
CA THR A 197 -9.34 18.74 -27.66
C THR A 197 -10.37 18.37 -28.73
N ASN A 198 -10.18 17.23 -29.41
CA ASN A 198 -11.07 16.75 -30.47
C ASN A 198 -12.33 16.07 -29.88
N THR A 199 -13.43 16.81 -29.85
CA THR A 199 -14.70 16.36 -29.27
C THR A 199 -15.30 15.13 -29.97
N GLU A 200 -15.04 14.91 -31.27
CA GLU A 200 -15.53 13.70 -31.94
C GLU A 200 -14.79 12.44 -31.43
N LEU A 201 -13.48 12.56 -31.23
CA LEU A 201 -12.65 11.50 -30.65
C LEU A 201 -13.03 11.20 -29.18
N GLU A 202 -13.24 12.23 -28.37
CA GLU A 202 -13.73 12.11 -27.00
C GLU A 202 -15.08 11.39 -26.93
N ASN A 203 -16.03 11.79 -27.76
CA ASN A 203 -17.34 11.15 -27.82
C ASN A 203 -17.26 9.70 -28.29
N PHE A 204 -16.36 9.40 -29.21
CA PHE A 204 -16.12 8.03 -29.66
C PHE A 204 -15.71 7.13 -28.50
N TYR A 205 -14.70 7.52 -27.73
CA TYR A 205 -14.23 6.74 -26.57
C TYR A 205 -15.26 6.68 -25.45
N THR A 206 -15.92 7.79 -25.12
CA THR A 206 -16.96 7.84 -24.07
C THR A 206 -18.12 6.92 -24.38
N ASN A 207 -18.51 6.78 -25.65
CA ASN A 207 -19.58 5.90 -26.07
C ASN A 207 -19.15 4.43 -26.20
N PHE A 208 -17.85 4.14 -26.27
CA PHE A 208 -17.33 2.78 -26.39
C PHE A 208 -17.52 2.00 -25.09
N ARG A 209 -17.12 2.54 -23.95
CA ARG A 209 -17.27 1.93 -22.64
C ARG A 209 -17.29 2.99 -21.54
N SER A 210 -18.19 2.84 -20.56
CA SER A 210 -18.38 3.83 -19.47
C SER A 210 -17.62 3.50 -18.17
N GLU A 211 -17.29 2.24 -17.94
CA GLU A 211 -16.71 1.81 -16.67
C GLU A 211 -15.36 1.12 -16.87
N ARG A 212 -14.37 1.52 -16.05
CA ARG A 212 -13.06 0.87 -16.01
C ARG A 212 -13.17 -0.51 -15.35
N PRO A 213 -12.52 -1.54 -15.92
CA PRO A 213 -12.37 -2.84 -15.27
C PRO A 213 -11.74 -2.70 -13.88
N SER A 214 -12.23 -3.45 -12.91
CA SER A 214 -11.81 -3.36 -11.52
C SER A 214 -10.82 -4.46 -11.18
N ILE A 215 -9.76 -4.11 -10.42
CA ILE A 215 -8.87 -5.04 -9.76
C ILE A 215 -9.01 -4.78 -8.26
N SER A 216 -9.71 -5.66 -7.56
CA SER A 216 -10.02 -5.49 -6.13
C SER A 216 -10.48 -6.80 -5.50
N PHE A 217 -10.63 -6.84 -4.17
CA PHE A 217 -11.29 -7.94 -3.44
C PHE A 217 -12.65 -8.40 -4.00
N PHE A 218 -13.35 -7.50 -4.68
CA PHE A 218 -14.74 -7.77 -5.13
C PHE A 218 -14.80 -8.29 -6.55
N GLY A 219 -13.68 -8.49 -7.17
CA GLY A 219 -13.52 -9.03 -8.51
C GLY A 219 -12.31 -8.48 -9.21
N VAL A 220 -11.74 -9.31 -10.07
CA VAL A 220 -10.54 -9.02 -10.84
C VAL A 220 -10.86 -9.17 -12.32
N ASP A 221 -10.70 -8.07 -13.07
CA ASP A 221 -10.90 -8.01 -14.52
C ASP A 221 -9.70 -7.26 -15.13
N PHE A 222 -8.84 -7.99 -15.84
CA PHE A 222 -7.65 -7.46 -16.51
C PHE A 222 -7.93 -6.98 -17.95
N THR A 223 -9.18 -6.89 -18.36
CA THR A 223 -9.51 -6.30 -19.68
C THR A 223 -8.88 -4.92 -19.83
N ILE A 224 -8.19 -4.70 -20.94
CA ILE A 224 -7.62 -3.41 -21.34
C ILE A 224 -8.53 -2.83 -22.42
N PRO A 225 -9.49 -1.95 -22.06
CA PRO A 225 -10.46 -1.48 -23.04
C PRO A 225 -9.80 -0.59 -24.09
N GLU A 226 -9.89 -1.00 -25.33
CA GLU A 226 -9.55 -0.18 -26.51
C GLU A 226 -10.42 -0.62 -27.70
N PRO A 227 -10.94 0.30 -28.55
CA PRO A 227 -11.71 -0.05 -29.74
C PRO A 227 -10.86 -0.81 -30.78
N THR A 228 -11.53 -1.64 -31.57
CA THR A 228 -10.91 -2.31 -32.71
C THR A 228 -10.65 -1.32 -33.85
N MET A 229 -9.70 -1.62 -34.71
CA MET A 229 -9.44 -0.82 -35.93
C MET A 229 -10.66 -0.73 -36.85
N GLU A 230 -11.53 -1.74 -36.87
CA GLU A 230 -12.79 -1.71 -37.59
C GLU A 230 -13.75 -0.65 -37.05
N GLU A 231 -13.86 -0.52 -35.73
CA GLU A 231 -14.66 0.52 -35.05
C GLU A 231 -14.13 1.92 -35.34
N PHE A 232 -12.82 2.15 -35.29
CA PHE A 232 -12.18 3.41 -35.68
C PHE A 232 -12.49 3.77 -37.13
N GLN A 233 -12.37 2.83 -38.07
CA GLN A 233 -12.64 3.03 -39.48
C GLN A 233 -14.12 3.32 -39.74
N ASN A 234 -15.04 2.58 -39.14
CA ASN A 234 -16.48 2.77 -39.31
C ASN A 234 -16.94 4.12 -38.78
N ALA A 235 -16.28 4.67 -37.75
CA ALA A 235 -16.53 6.01 -37.22
C ALA A 235 -15.72 7.12 -37.93
N ASN A 236 -14.84 6.79 -38.86
CA ASN A 236 -13.96 7.72 -39.59
C ASN A 236 -13.08 8.59 -38.68
N ILE A 237 -12.62 8.01 -37.56
CA ILE A 237 -11.93 8.74 -36.49
C ILE A 237 -10.59 9.32 -36.92
N PHE A 238 -9.71 8.55 -37.56
CA PHE A 238 -8.39 9.03 -37.96
C PHE A 238 -8.43 10.16 -39.02
N GLU A 239 -9.35 10.11 -39.98
CA GLU A 239 -9.52 11.21 -40.96
C GLU A 239 -10.04 12.49 -40.32
N ASN A 240 -10.95 12.34 -39.33
CA ASN A 240 -11.42 13.49 -38.56
C ASN A 240 -10.27 14.07 -37.71
N ALA A 241 -9.52 13.23 -37.01
CA ALA A 241 -8.42 13.64 -36.15
C ALA A 241 -7.31 14.36 -36.95
N LYS A 242 -6.93 13.84 -38.12
CA LYS A 242 -5.98 14.51 -39.03
C LYS A 242 -6.47 15.89 -39.51
N ALA A 243 -7.77 16.02 -39.74
CA ALA A 243 -8.34 17.31 -40.11
C ALA A 243 -8.38 18.32 -38.98
N PHE A 244 -8.34 17.83 -37.70
CA PHE A 244 -8.39 18.66 -36.50
C PHE A 244 -7.02 19.21 -36.09
N SER A 245 -5.97 18.34 -36.00
CA SER A 245 -4.62 18.73 -35.58
C SER A 245 -3.56 17.72 -36.04
N ASP A 246 -2.32 18.18 -36.19
CA ASP A 246 -1.14 17.33 -36.45
C ASP A 246 -0.53 16.75 -35.17
N THR A 247 -1.03 17.13 -33.99
CA THR A 247 -0.52 16.68 -32.67
C THR A 247 -1.46 15.66 -32.02
N ALA A 248 -0.90 14.55 -31.58
CA ALA A 248 -1.61 13.53 -30.84
C ALA A 248 -1.06 13.39 -29.41
N LEU A 249 -1.96 13.21 -28.44
CA LEU A 249 -1.68 12.76 -27.08
C LEU A 249 -2.23 11.35 -26.93
N VAL A 250 -1.39 10.39 -26.58
CA VAL A 250 -1.81 9.00 -26.37
C VAL A 250 -1.76 8.68 -24.87
N VAL A 251 -2.85 8.17 -24.32
CA VAL A 251 -2.98 7.86 -22.89
C VAL A 251 -3.10 6.36 -22.68
N ILE A 252 -2.10 5.77 -22.05
CA ILE A 252 -2.04 4.36 -21.68
C ILE A 252 -2.27 4.23 -20.19
N GLY A 253 -3.25 3.44 -19.77
CA GLY A 253 -3.60 3.31 -18.34
C GLY A 253 -3.72 1.86 -17.85
N ARG A 254 -3.18 1.59 -16.66
CA ARG A 254 -3.28 0.29 -15.98
C ARG A 254 -3.82 0.48 -14.58
N SER A 255 -4.83 -0.32 -14.22
CA SER A 255 -5.40 -0.35 -12.87
C SER A 255 -4.65 -1.33 -11.97
N SER A 256 -4.68 -1.08 -10.67
CA SER A 256 -4.17 -1.99 -9.65
C SER A 256 -4.98 -1.85 -8.36
N GLY A 257 -4.82 -2.77 -7.43
CA GLY A 257 -5.59 -2.72 -6.19
C GLY A 257 -5.25 -3.83 -5.22
N GLU A 258 -5.76 -3.70 -4.02
CA GLU A 258 -5.65 -4.69 -2.97
C GLU A 258 -6.51 -5.93 -3.29
N GLY A 259 -5.97 -7.10 -2.99
CA GLY A 259 -6.63 -8.40 -3.12
C GLY A 259 -6.21 -9.20 -4.34
N SER A 260 -5.41 -8.65 -5.25
CA SER A 260 -4.88 -9.38 -6.40
C SER A 260 -3.59 -8.78 -6.92
N ASP A 261 -2.61 -9.61 -7.22
CA ASP A 261 -1.48 -9.24 -8.06
C ASP A 261 -1.91 -9.10 -9.52
N LEU A 262 -1.08 -8.48 -10.36
CA LEU A 262 -1.35 -8.29 -11.77
C LEU A 262 -0.99 -9.53 -12.58
N ALA A 263 -1.68 -9.72 -13.70
CA ALA A 263 -1.45 -10.87 -14.56
C ALA A 263 -0.11 -10.77 -15.28
N MET A 264 0.80 -11.71 -14.99
CA MET A 264 2.07 -11.86 -15.70
C MET A 264 1.88 -12.49 -17.09
N ASN A 265 0.68 -12.97 -17.39
CA ASN A 265 0.33 -13.64 -18.63
C ASN A 265 -1.19 -13.51 -18.82
N LEU A 266 -1.64 -13.12 -20.00
CA LEU A 266 -3.05 -12.88 -20.32
C LEU A 266 -3.74 -14.09 -20.99
N SER A 267 -3.28 -15.30 -20.75
CA SER A 267 -3.88 -16.52 -21.26
C SER A 267 -5.01 -17.08 -20.39
N ASP A 268 -6.12 -17.50 -21.00
CA ASP A 268 -7.21 -18.20 -20.32
C ASP A 268 -6.80 -19.57 -19.70
N ASP A 269 -5.73 -20.17 -20.21
CA ASP A 269 -5.20 -21.45 -19.72
C ASP A 269 -4.32 -21.31 -18.46
N ASN A 270 -4.26 -20.10 -17.92
CA ASN A 270 -3.42 -19.79 -16.78
C ASN A 270 -3.99 -20.41 -15.50
N ASN A 271 -3.31 -21.40 -14.94
CA ASN A 271 -3.64 -22.02 -13.66
C ASN A 271 -3.16 -21.17 -12.47
N PHE A 272 -2.74 -19.95 -12.70
CA PHE A 272 -2.28 -19.05 -11.67
C PHE A 272 -3.44 -18.59 -10.78
N THR A 273 -3.30 -18.82 -9.49
CA THR A 273 -4.12 -18.18 -8.48
C THR A 273 -3.49 -16.83 -8.19
N ILE A 274 -4.15 -15.74 -8.53
CA ILE A 274 -3.62 -14.39 -8.35
C ILE A 274 -4.42 -13.54 -7.35
N GLY A 275 -5.48 -14.09 -6.80
CA GLY A 275 -6.28 -13.46 -5.76
C GLY A 275 -5.85 -13.83 -4.35
N GLU A 276 -6.25 -13.03 -3.38
CA GLU A 276 -5.94 -13.21 -1.95
C GLU A 276 -6.32 -14.58 -1.39
N ASN A 277 -7.40 -15.19 -1.90
CA ASN A 277 -7.92 -16.51 -1.50
C ASN A 277 -8.14 -17.45 -2.69
N GLY A 278 -7.59 -17.14 -3.86
CA GLY A 278 -7.79 -17.91 -5.08
C GLY A 278 -9.14 -17.66 -5.76
N GLU A 279 -9.56 -16.42 -5.80
CA GLU A 279 -10.79 -15.98 -6.47
C GLU A 279 -10.71 -16.14 -7.97
N HIS A 280 -11.89 -16.18 -8.59
CA HIS A 280 -12.01 -16.20 -10.04
C HIS A 280 -11.55 -14.88 -10.65
N VAL A 281 -10.73 -14.97 -11.68
CA VAL A 281 -10.15 -13.85 -12.41
C VAL A 281 -10.65 -13.84 -13.83
N THR A 282 -10.99 -12.66 -14.35
CA THR A 282 -11.19 -12.42 -15.77
C THR A 282 -9.92 -11.87 -16.39
N PHE A 283 -9.24 -12.61 -17.24
CA PHE A 283 -8.02 -12.15 -17.91
C PHE A 283 -8.30 -11.09 -18.96
N SER A 284 -9.27 -11.29 -19.83
CA SER A 284 -9.86 -10.22 -20.65
C SER A 284 -11.25 -10.62 -21.15
N THR A 285 -12.11 -9.62 -21.37
CA THR A 285 -13.37 -9.78 -22.11
C THR A 285 -13.22 -9.50 -23.60
N GLN A 286 -12.04 -9.15 -24.05
CA GLN A 286 -11.65 -8.90 -25.44
C GLN A 286 -10.78 -10.08 -25.89
N GLU A 287 -11.35 -10.97 -26.71
CA GLU A 287 -10.72 -12.24 -27.11
C GLU A 287 -9.36 -12.04 -27.81
N ASP A 288 -9.18 -10.93 -28.53
CA ASP A 288 -7.95 -10.57 -29.23
C ASP A 288 -6.83 -10.02 -28.31
N ASP A 289 -7.13 -9.77 -27.01
CA ASP A 289 -6.12 -9.42 -26.00
C ASP A 289 -5.60 -10.63 -25.21
N LEU A 290 -6.23 -11.80 -25.34
CA LEU A 290 -5.80 -13.03 -24.69
C LEU A 290 -4.55 -13.58 -25.40
N ASP A 291 -3.39 -13.27 -24.82
CA ASP A 291 -2.08 -13.63 -25.35
C ASP A 291 -1.19 -14.19 -24.24
N ALA A 292 -0.77 -15.45 -24.38
CA ALA A 292 0.06 -16.13 -23.38
C ALA A 292 1.49 -15.57 -23.27
N GLU A 293 1.93 -14.83 -24.29
CA GLU A 293 3.26 -14.21 -24.33
C GLU A 293 3.25 -12.75 -23.83
N LYS A 294 2.09 -12.23 -23.43
CA LYS A 294 1.92 -10.85 -22.95
C LYS A 294 1.42 -10.80 -21.52
N SER A 295 1.93 -9.83 -20.81
CA SER A 295 1.49 -9.47 -19.47
C SER A 295 0.47 -8.31 -19.48
N TYR A 296 -0.15 -8.05 -18.35
CA TYR A 296 -1.00 -6.86 -18.18
C TYR A 296 -0.23 -5.53 -18.25
N LEU A 297 1.09 -5.55 -18.03
CA LEU A 297 1.96 -4.36 -18.04
C LEU A 297 2.61 -4.08 -19.39
N GLU A 298 2.27 -4.83 -20.42
CA GLU A 298 2.59 -4.56 -21.82
C GLU A 298 1.42 -3.89 -22.55
N LEU A 299 1.65 -3.39 -23.77
CA LEU A 299 0.57 -2.92 -24.64
C LEU A 299 -0.29 -4.10 -25.13
N SER A 300 -1.60 -3.96 -25.05
CA SER A 300 -2.52 -4.90 -25.68
C SER A 300 -2.44 -4.83 -27.20
N ASN A 301 -2.92 -5.87 -27.88
CA ASN A 301 -2.92 -5.91 -29.35
C ASN A 301 -3.73 -4.74 -29.96
N ARG A 302 -4.80 -4.28 -29.28
CA ARG A 302 -5.59 -3.14 -29.73
C ARG A 302 -4.88 -1.81 -29.48
N GLU A 303 -4.19 -1.66 -28.36
CA GLU A 303 -3.36 -0.47 -28.09
C GLU A 303 -2.22 -0.35 -29.12
N ILE A 304 -1.56 -1.46 -29.47
CA ILE A 304 -0.54 -1.48 -30.52
C ILE A 304 -1.13 -1.05 -31.86
N ALA A 305 -2.26 -1.64 -32.26
CA ALA A 305 -2.88 -1.29 -33.54
C ALA A 305 -3.31 0.19 -33.62
N MET A 306 -3.82 0.75 -32.53
CA MET A 306 -4.14 2.18 -32.43
C MET A 306 -2.87 3.02 -32.53
N LEU A 307 -1.81 2.67 -31.81
CA LEU A 307 -0.54 3.38 -31.79
C LEU A 307 0.15 3.37 -33.16
N ASP A 308 0.16 2.23 -33.84
CA ASP A 308 0.67 2.10 -35.23
C ASP A 308 0.01 3.08 -36.19
N GLU A 309 -1.30 3.27 -36.11
CA GLU A 309 -2.00 4.20 -36.98
C GLU A 309 -1.79 5.66 -36.55
N VAL A 310 -1.76 5.93 -35.20
CA VAL A 310 -1.45 7.26 -34.68
C VAL A 310 -0.06 7.70 -35.10
N THR A 311 0.96 6.86 -34.91
CA THR A 311 2.35 7.21 -35.25
C THR A 311 2.58 7.34 -36.76
N LYS A 312 1.79 6.67 -37.58
CA LYS A 312 1.82 6.85 -39.02
C LYS A 312 1.19 8.18 -39.51
N ASP A 313 0.12 8.61 -38.82
CA ASP A 313 -0.73 9.74 -39.29
C ASP A 313 -0.36 11.09 -38.66
N PHE A 314 0.27 11.09 -37.47
CA PHE A 314 0.59 12.32 -36.72
C PHE A 314 2.10 12.57 -36.66
N LYS A 315 2.47 13.84 -36.73
CA LYS A 315 3.89 14.25 -36.76
C LYS A 315 4.52 14.27 -35.35
N ASP A 316 3.78 14.81 -34.39
CA ASP A 316 4.24 15.00 -33.03
C ASP A 316 3.29 14.22 -32.12
N VAL A 317 3.80 13.15 -31.51
CA VAL A 317 3.08 12.27 -30.59
C VAL A 317 3.67 12.41 -29.21
N ILE A 318 2.82 12.70 -28.22
CA ILE A 318 3.15 12.73 -26.81
C ILE A 318 2.42 11.56 -26.13
N VAL A 319 3.09 10.87 -25.22
CA VAL A 319 2.51 9.73 -24.50
C VAL A 319 2.38 10.06 -23.02
N VAL A 320 1.26 9.68 -22.42
CA VAL A 320 1.02 9.72 -20.97
C VAL A 320 0.83 8.29 -20.48
N ILE A 321 1.70 7.86 -19.58
CA ILE A 321 1.62 6.58 -18.90
C ILE A 321 0.93 6.78 -17.55
N ASN A 322 -0.34 6.36 -17.46
CA ASN A 322 -1.17 6.47 -16.26
C ASN A 322 -1.29 5.10 -15.56
N SER A 323 -0.17 4.63 -15.05
CA SER A 323 -0.01 3.37 -14.31
C SER A 323 0.76 3.63 -13.03
N ALA A 324 0.41 2.95 -11.95
CA ALA A 324 1.19 2.98 -10.70
C ALA A 324 2.35 1.97 -10.69
N GLN A 325 2.40 1.09 -11.66
CA GLN A 325 3.47 0.11 -11.82
C GLN A 325 4.37 0.46 -13.00
N PRO A 326 5.66 0.11 -12.93
CA PRO A 326 6.51 0.11 -14.12
C PRO A 326 5.89 -0.77 -15.22
N MET A 327 5.80 -0.23 -16.43
CA MET A 327 5.37 -0.93 -17.64
C MET A 327 6.56 -1.13 -18.57
N GLU A 328 6.47 -2.08 -19.46
CA GLU A 328 7.42 -2.18 -20.57
C GLU A 328 7.19 -1.03 -21.55
N LEU A 329 8.15 -0.13 -21.64
CA LEU A 329 8.05 1.08 -22.46
C LEU A 329 9.02 1.12 -23.64
N GLY A 330 9.70 0.00 -23.97
CA GLY A 330 10.65 -0.10 -25.09
C GLY A 330 10.05 0.28 -26.45
N TRP A 331 8.74 0.23 -26.59
CA TRP A 331 8.03 0.70 -27.78
C TRP A 331 8.11 2.23 -27.97
N LEU A 332 8.37 3.03 -26.92
CA LEU A 332 8.59 4.47 -27.05
C LEU A 332 9.77 4.82 -27.96
N ASP A 333 10.74 3.92 -28.08
CA ASP A 333 11.94 4.10 -28.87
C ASP A 333 11.80 3.51 -30.29
N GLN A 334 10.72 2.77 -30.56
CA GLN A 334 10.46 2.18 -31.88
C GLN A 334 9.81 3.14 -32.85
N TYR A 335 9.24 4.26 -32.36
CA TYR A 335 8.52 5.24 -33.17
C TYR A 335 9.23 6.60 -33.13
N ASP A 336 9.88 7.00 -34.22
CA ASP A 336 10.65 8.24 -34.32
C ASP A 336 9.86 9.53 -34.05
N ASN A 337 8.53 9.50 -34.12
CA ASN A 337 7.65 10.63 -33.88
C ASN A 337 6.99 10.65 -32.50
N ILE A 338 7.27 9.71 -31.65
CA ILE A 338 6.98 9.83 -30.21
C ILE A 338 8.06 10.72 -29.61
N LYS A 339 7.75 12.01 -29.47
CA LYS A 339 8.69 13.06 -29.06
C LYS A 339 8.70 13.34 -27.57
N GLY A 340 7.63 13.02 -26.86
CA GLY A 340 7.52 13.21 -25.42
C GLY A 340 6.83 12.05 -24.75
N ALA A 341 7.25 11.73 -23.53
CA ALA A 341 6.60 10.75 -22.67
C ALA A 341 6.58 11.24 -21.22
N ILE A 342 5.43 11.07 -20.55
CA ILE A 342 5.19 11.50 -19.18
C ILE A 342 4.63 10.33 -18.39
N TYR A 343 5.22 10.06 -17.22
CA TYR A 343 4.70 9.11 -16.25
C TYR A 343 3.85 9.86 -15.20
N CYS A 344 2.58 9.46 -15.09
CA CYS A 344 1.57 10.08 -14.23
C CYS A 344 0.86 9.00 -13.39
N PRO A 345 1.50 8.49 -12.32
CA PRO A 345 0.95 7.40 -11.51
C PRO A 345 -0.14 7.89 -10.57
N SER A 346 -1.38 7.40 -10.74
CA SER A 346 -2.48 7.58 -9.77
C SER A 346 -2.60 9.01 -9.20
N PRO A 347 -2.95 10.01 -10.02
CA PRO A 347 -2.80 11.44 -9.69
C PRO A 347 -3.87 12.01 -8.73
N GLY A 348 -4.81 11.18 -8.23
CA GLY A 348 -5.83 11.64 -7.29
C GLY A 348 -6.85 12.62 -7.88
N GLN A 349 -7.43 13.45 -7.02
CA GLN A 349 -8.57 14.30 -7.38
C GLN A 349 -8.22 15.46 -8.31
N VAL A 350 -7.01 16.01 -8.22
CA VAL A 350 -6.62 17.24 -8.93
C VAL A 350 -5.41 17.09 -9.86
N GLY A 351 -4.70 15.96 -9.80
CA GLY A 351 -3.39 15.83 -10.47
C GLY A 351 -3.45 15.86 -11.99
N PHE A 352 -4.58 15.62 -12.63
CA PHE A 352 -4.69 15.87 -14.08
C PHE A 352 -4.67 17.35 -14.46
N ARG A 353 -4.95 18.27 -13.52
CA ARG A 353 -4.67 19.69 -13.71
C ARG A 353 -3.17 19.96 -13.80
N SER A 354 -2.41 19.33 -12.90
CA SER A 354 -0.94 19.38 -12.92
C SER A 354 -0.36 18.81 -14.21
N LEU A 355 -0.91 17.71 -14.74
CA LEU A 355 -0.54 17.22 -16.07
C LEU A 355 -0.75 18.26 -17.16
N GLY A 356 -1.89 18.96 -17.16
CA GLY A 356 -2.15 20.07 -18.08
C GLY A 356 -1.13 21.21 -17.96
N LYS A 357 -0.79 21.61 -16.73
CA LYS A 357 0.22 22.65 -16.44
C LYS A 357 1.62 22.23 -16.91
N ILE A 358 2.01 20.98 -16.72
CA ILE A 358 3.28 20.45 -17.21
C ILE A 358 3.30 20.48 -18.73
N LEU A 359 2.26 19.96 -19.39
CA LEU A 359 2.17 19.99 -20.86
C LEU A 359 2.23 21.39 -21.44
N SER A 360 1.68 22.40 -20.76
CA SER A 360 1.70 23.83 -21.19
C SER A 360 2.96 24.59 -20.79
N GLY A 361 3.80 24.03 -19.91
CA GLY A 361 5.00 24.70 -19.37
C GLY A 361 4.71 25.68 -18.25
N GLU A 362 3.49 25.70 -17.70
CA GLU A 362 3.18 26.47 -16.48
C GLU A 362 3.93 25.90 -15.28
N VAL A 363 4.11 24.57 -15.25
CA VAL A 363 4.92 23.84 -14.28
C VAL A 363 6.08 23.19 -15.02
N ASN A 364 7.31 23.39 -14.53
CA ASN A 364 8.46 22.65 -14.97
C ASN A 364 8.54 21.32 -14.18
N PRO A 365 8.50 20.15 -14.86
CA PRO A 365 8.54 18.86 -14.16
C PRO A 365 9.83 18.68 -13.35
N SER A 366 9.69 18.12 -12.16
CA SER A 366 10.78 17.82 -11.24
C SER A 366 10.58 16.49 -10.51
N GLY A 367 9.65 15.67 -10.99
CA GLY A 367 9.41 14.32 -10.50
C GLY A 367 10.49 13.35 -10.97
N HIS A 368 10.77 12.34 -10.15
CA HIS A 368 11.75 11.29 -10.44
C HIS A 368 11.11 9.92 -10.20
N LEU A 369 11.57 8.92 -10.96
CA LEU A 369 11.10 7.55 -10.80
C LEU A 369 11.51 6.98 -9.44
N VAL A 370 10.68 6.14 -8.90
CA VAL A 370 10.88 5.44 -7.62
C VAL A 370 11.10 3.94 -7.81
N ASP A 371 11.05 3.50 -9.06
CA ASP A 371 11.28 2.14 -9.51
C ASP A 371 12.12 2.17 -10.79
N THR A 372 12.91 1.13 -11.02
CA THR A 372 13.62 0.92 -12.27
C THR A 372 12.67 0.43 -13.36
N PHE A 373 12.72 1.05 -14.54
CA PHE A 373 11.97 0.59 -15.72
C PHE A 373 12.88 -0.20 -16.64
N VAL A 374 12.48 -1.42 -16.96
CA VAL A 374 13.23 -2.33 -17.82
C VAL A 374 12.52 -2.56 -19.15
N TYR A 375 13.27 -2.99 -20.17
CA TYR A 375 12.71 -3.32 -21.47
C TYR A 375 11.87 -4.60 -21.47
N ASP A 376 12.16 -5.55 -20.57
CA ASP A 376 11.49 -6.84 -20.47
C ASP A 376 11.27 -7.22 -18.99
N LEU A 377 10.03 -7.19 -18.56
CA LEU A 377 9.65 -7.58 -17.20
C LEU A 377 9.71 -9.08 -16.94
N HIS A 378 9.79 -9.92 -18.00
CA HIS A 378 9.96 -11.35 -17.84
C HIS A 378 11.43 -11.76 -17.59
N ALA A 379 12.37 -10.84 -17.80
CA ALA A 379 13.81 -11.06 -17.54
C ALA A 379 14.27 -10.62 -16.14
N ILE A 380 13.37 -10.13 -15.29
CA ILE A 380 13.74 -9.68 -13.92
C ILE A 380 14.03 -10.88 -13.00
N PRO A 381 14.96 -10.76 -12.03
CA PRO A 381 15.37 -11.89 -11.17
C PRO A 381 14.25 -12.53 -10.36
N THR A 382 13.20 -11.78 -10.08
CA THR A 382 12.08 -12.22 -9.23
C THR A 382 10.95 -12.90 -9.99
N ILE A 383 10.93 -12.86 -11.33
CA ILE A 383 9.75 -13.25 -12.13
C ILE A 383 9.29 -14.69 -11.88
N ASN A 384 10.22 -15.65 -11.82
CA ASN A 384 9.90 -17.05 -11.60
C ASN A 384 9.70 -17.41 -10.11
N ASN A 385 9.88 -16.43 -9.23
CA ASN A 385 9.71 -16.52 -7.77
C ASN A 385 8.79 -15.43 -7.25
N PHE A 386 7.82 -14.97 -8.06
CA PHE A 386 6.77 -14.06 -7.69
C PHE A 386 5.41 -14.77 -7.76
N GLY A 387 4.41 -14.24 -7.05
CA GLY A 387 3.11 -14.87 -6.90
C GLY A 387 3.11 -15.89 -5.76
N SER A 388 2.57 -17.08 -5.99
CA SER A 388 2.41 -18.12 -4.97
C SER A 388 2.62 -19.49 -5.56
N PHE A 389 3.29 -20.34 -4.79
CA PHE A 389 3.46 -21.77 -5.05
C PHE A 389 2.82 -22.56 -3.91
N HIS A 390 2.35 -23.78 -4.17
CA HIS A 390 1.70 -24.60 -3.16
C HIS A 390 2.53 -25.83 -2.86
N TYR A 391 2.74 -26.14 -1.58
CA TYR A 391 3.35 -27.41 -1.18
C TYR A 391 2.45 -28.58 -1.58
N THR A 392 3.04 -29.67 -2.03
CA THR A 392 2.28 -30.85 -2.49
C THR A 392 1.90 -31.84 -1.39
N ASP A 393 2.61 -31.79 -0.26
CA ASP A 393 2.43 -32.67 0.90
C ASP A 393 1.67 -32.00 2.06
N TYR A 394 1.07 -30.82 1.84
CA TYR A 394 0.36 -30.07 2.86
C TYR A 394 -0.84 -30.84 3.45
N GLU A 395 -1.53 -31.68 2.68
CA GLU A 395 -2.67 -32.46 3.13
C GLU A 395 -2.23 -33.50 4.18
N ASP A 396 -1.06 -34.15 4.00
CA ASP A 396 -0.49 -35.10 4.98
C ASP A 396 -0.15 -34.42 6.31
N VAL A 397 0.20 -33.13 6.28
CA VAL A 397 0.57 -32.33 7.46
C VAL A 397 -0.65 -31.71 8.13
N THR A 398 -1.53 -31.09 7.33
CA THR A 398 -2.70 -30.35 7.84
C THR A 398 -3.93 -31.23 8.04
N GLY A 399 -3.94 -32.42 7.46
CA GLY A 399 -5.05 -33.37 7.54
C GLY A 399 -6.27 -32.95 6.70
N SER A 400 -6.16 -31.99 5.80
CA SER A 400 -7.26 -31.51 4.96
C SER A 400 -6.78 -30.94 3.63
N ALA A 401 -7.44 -31.32 2.56
CA ALA A 401 -7.21 -30.76 1.23
C ALA A 401 -7.63 -29.28 1.11
N ASP A 402 -8.44 -28.78 2.03
CA ASP A 402 -8.87 -27.37 2.04
C ASP A 402 -7.82 -26.45 2.69
N ASN A 403 -6.85 -27.02 3.44
CA ASN A 403 -5.82 -26.26 4.14
C ASN A 403 -4.53 -26.16 3.30
N ILE A 404 -4.65 -25.59 2.11
CA ILE A 404 -3.51 -25.33 1.23
C ILE A 404 -2.48 -24.47 1.95
N VAL A 405 -1.20 -24.85 1.88
CA VAL A 405 -0.09 -24.08 2.43
C VAL A 405 0.72 -23.51 1.25
N PRO A 406 0.61 -22.20 1.01
CA PRO A 406 1.35 -21.51 -0.02
C PRO A 406 2.74 -21.09 0.43
N PHE A 407 3.66 -20.89 -0.54
CA PHE A 407 4.98 -20.34 -0.29
C PHE A 407 5.47 -19.48 -1.44
N VAL A 408 6.45 -18.62 -1.14
CA VAL A 408 7.19 -17.80 -2.11
C VAL A 408 8.64 -17.69 -1.67
N ASN A 409 9.58 -17.65 -2.64
CA ASN A 409 11.00 -17.48 -2.41
C ASN A 409 11.43 -16.07 -2.79
N TYR A 410 12.06 -15.35 -1.88
CA TYR A 410 12.73 -14.08 -2.17
C TYR A 410 14.20 -14.38 -2.52
N ASN A 411 14.35 -15.07 -3.65
CA ASN A 411 15.60 -15.64 -4.14
C ASN A 411 16.67 -14.58 -4.47
N GLU A 412 16.26 -13.36 -4.77
CA GLU A 412 17.14 -12.25 -5.14
C GLU A 412 17.96 -11.72 -3.96
N GLY A 413 17.59 -12.06 -2.71
CA GLY A 413 18.30 -11.57 -1.52
C GLY A 413 18.25 -10.04 -1.42
N ILE A 414 19.41 -9.39 -1.32
CA ILE A 414 19.52 -7.92 -1.25
C ILE A 414 19.42 -7.24 -2.63
N TYR A 415 19.41 -8.01 -3.72
CA TYR A 415 19.47 -7.50 -5.10
C TYR A 415 18.08 -7.19 -5.63
N VAL A 416 17.39 -6.25 -5.01
CA VAL A 416 16.05 -5.75 -5.40
C VAL A 416 16.19 -4.48 -6.23
N GLY A 417 15.45 -4.37 -7.33
CA GLY A 417 15.39 -3.19 -8.17
C GLY A 417 16.78 -2.76 -8.69
N TYR A 418 17.07 -1.47 -8.67
CA TYR A 418 18.34 -0.92 -9.15
C TYR A 418 19.58 -1.56 -8.52
N LYS A 419 19.49 -2.05 -7.27
CA LYS A 419 20.60 -2.74 -6.61
C LYS A 419 21.07 -3.97 -7.39
N PHE A 420 20.13 -4.68 -8.03
CA PHE A 420 20.47 -5.77 -8.96
C PHE A 420 21.10 -5.24 -10.23
N TYR A 421 20.45 -4.32 -10.94
CA TYR A 421 20.88 -3.92 -12.29
C TYR A 421 22.23 -3.24 -12.28
N GLU A 422 22.49 -2.34 -11.33
CA GLU A 422 23.79 -1.68 -11.18
C GLU A 422 24.90 -2.67 -10.84
N THR A 423 24.62 -3.65 -9.94
CA THR A 423 25.61 -4.65 -9.55
C THR A 423 25.86 -5.65 -10.67
N ALA A 424 24.81 -6.08 -11.37
CA ALA A 424 24.90 -7.03 -12.48
C ALA A 424 25.66 -6.45 -13.67
N ALA A 425 25.49 -5.16 -13.94
CA ALA A 425 26.23 -4.45 -14.98
C ALA A 425 27.72 -4.31 -14.61
N GLU A 426 28.04 -3.92 -13.37
CA GLU A 426 29.44 -3.83 -12.91
C GLU A 426 30.15 -5.18 -12.93
N GLU A 427 29.45 -6.27 -12.58
CA GLU A 427 29.96 -7.63 -12.65
C GLU A 427 29.99 -8.21 -14.08
N GLY A 428 29.45 -7.51 -15.07
CA GLY A 428 29.42 -7.92 -16.47
C GLY A 428 28.44 -9.04 -16.78
N LEU A 429 27.43 -9.24 -15.93
CA LEU A 429 26.34 -10.18 -16.16
C LEU A 429 25.37 -9.67 -17.21
N ILE A 430 25.09 -8.36 -17.24
CA ILE A 430 24.19 -7.70 -18.17
C ILE A 430 24.88 -6.51 -18.85
N ASP A 431 24.39 -6.13 -20.03
CA ASP A 431 24.61 -4.82 -20.62
C ASP A 431 23.49 -3.89 -20.10
N TYR A 432 23.86 -2.87 -19.35
CA TYR A 432 22.89 -2.02 -18.65
C TYR A 432 21.89 -1.36 -19.60
N ASP A 433 22.39 -0.76 -20.68
CA ASP A 433 21.59 -0.02 -21.66
C ASP A 433 20.66 -0.95 -22.50
N GLU A 434 20.96 -2.24 -22.57
CA GLU A 434 20.09 -3.23 -23.23
C GLU A 434 18.98 -3.75 -22.31
N VAL A 435 19.12 -3.60 -20.97
CA VAL A 435 18.17 -4.12 -19.98
C VAL A 435 17.34 -3.03 -19.34
N VAL A 436 17.97 -1.92 -18.93
CA VAL A 436 17.30 -0.82 -18.22
C VAL A 436 17.00 0.31 -19.19
N GLN A 437 15.73 0.68 -19.30
CA GLN A 437 15.29 1.81 -20.10
C GLN A 437 15.36 3.13 -19.33
N TYR A 438 14.89 3.12 -18.08
CA TYR A 438 14.99 4.29 -17.19
C TYR A 438 15.49 3.85 -15.82
N PRO A 439 16.63 4.39 -15.36
CA PRO A 439 17.17 4.11 -14.03
C PRO A 439 16.24 4.53 -12.90
N PHE A 440 16.37 3.92 -11.74
CA PHE A 440 15.82 4.43 -10.49
C PHE A 440 16.31 5.85 -10.22
N GLY A 441 15.40 6.75 -9.83
CA GLY A 441 15.73 8.15 -9.62
C GLY A 441 15.80 9.01 -10.89
N TYR A 442 15.48 8.46 -12.07
CA TYR A 442 15.46 9.18 -13.33
C TYR A 442 14.28 10.15 -13.42
N GLY A 443 14.53 11.34 -13.99
CA GLY A 443 13.51 12.32 -14.33
C GLY A 443 14.11 13.49 -15.09
N LEU A 444 13.40 13.97 -16.12
CA LEU A 444 13.80 15.11 -16.93
C LEU A 444 13.14 16.41 -16.46
N SER A 445 13.74 17.53 -16.84
CA SER A 445 13.22 18.88 -16.62
C SER A 445 13.24 19.67 -17.92
N TYR A 446 12.47 20.77 -17.98
CA TYR A 446 12.54 21.74 -19.08
C TYR A 446 13.77 22.66 -18.97
N THR A 447 14.56 22.53 -17.90
CA THR A 447 15.82 23.25 -17.71
C THR A 447 16.96 22.25 -17.49
N SER A 448 18.19 22.73 -17.37
CA SER A 448 19.36 21.92 -17.06
C SER A 448 20.03 22.37 -15.77
N PHE A 449 20.67 21.42 -15.08
CA PHE A 449 21.37 21.66 -13.83
C PHE A 449 22.78 21.11 -13.91
N ASP A 450 23.71 21.79 -13.23
CA ASP A 450 25.02 21.29 -12.87
C ASP A 450 25.04 21.03 -11.36
N ALA A 451 25.59 19.90 -10.91
CA ALA A 451 25.78 19.58 -9.51
C ALA A 451 27.20 19.04 -9.26
N GLU A 452 27.85 19.51 -8.21
CA GLU A 452 29.21 19.11 -7.83
C GLU A 452 29.37 19.04 -6.30
N ILE A 453 30.26 18.19 -5.81
CA ILE A 453 30.65 18.15 -4.40
C ILE A 453 31.55 19.36 -4.14
N ALA A 454 31.03 20.41 -3.50
CA ALA A 454 31.77 21.67 -3.25
C ALA A 454 32.66 21.62 -2.02
N ASP A 455 32.28 20.87 -0.98
CA ASP A 455 33.06 20.69 0.26
C ASP A 455 32.77 19.33 0.89
N THR A 456 33.76 18.76 1.56
CA THR A 456 33.64 17.51 2.30
C THR A 456 34.36 17.61 3.63
N GLN A 457 33.68 17.25 4.70
CA GLN A 457 34.22 17.09 6.04
C GLN A 457 34.01 15.63 6.47
N ASP A 458 35.10 14.98 6.85
CA ASP A 458 35.12 13.59 7.26
C ASP A 458 35.92 13.43 8.56
N ASP A 459 35.25 12.97 9.62
CA ASP A 459 35.88 12.74 10.93
C ASP A 459 36.11 11.25 11.23
N GLY A 460 35.86 10.40 10.24
CA GLY A 460 35.92 8.94 10.36
C GLY A 460 34.75 8.29 11.09
N GLN A 461 33.76 9.07 11.52
CA GLN A 461 32.49 8.59 12.04
C GLN A 461 31.31 9.09 11.19
N LYS A 462 31.43 10.32 10.72
CA LYS A 462 30.42 10.97 9.89
C LYS A 462 31.07 11.72 8.74
N ILE A 463 30.50 11.63 7.56
CA ILE A 463 30.83 12.40 6.38
C ILE A 463 29.77 13.50 6.23
N THR A 464 30.21 14.75 6.10
CA THR A 464 29.34 15.86 5.73
C THR A 464 29.73 16.34 4.34
N LEU A 465 28.85 16.15 3.38
CA LEU A 465 29.02 16.60 1.99
C LEU A 465 28.18 17.86 1.77
N THR A 466 28.80 18.87 1.18
CA THR A 466 28.07 20.03 0.64
C THR A 466 28.08 19.93 -0.88
N VAL A 467 26.91 19.80 -1.46
CA VAL A 467 26.69 19.75 -2.91
C VAL A 467 26.20 21.11 -3.37
N ASN A 468 26.87 21.71 -4.35
CA ASN A 468 26.41 22.93 -5.00
C ASN A 468 25.61 22.56 -6.26
N VAL A 469 24.33 22.92 -6.28
CA VAL A 469 23.43 22.73 -7.44
C VAL A 469 23.21 24.08 -8.11
N LYS A 470 23.33 24.13 -9.43
CA LYS A 470 23.12 25.35 -10.23
C LYS A 470 22.19 25.09 -11.38
N ASN A 471 21.17 25.93 -11.53
CA ASN A 471 20.34 25.96 -12.73
C ASN A 471 21.15 26.61 -13.88
N THR A 472 21.48 25.82 -14.88
CA THR A 472 22.27 26.25 -16.06
C THR A 472 21.45 26.48 -17.30
N GLY A 473 20.13 26.18 -17.25
CA GLY A 473 19.22 26.42 -18.36
C GLY A 473 18.48 27.74 -18.29
N ASP A 474 17.39 27.85 -19.06
CA ASP A 474 16.68 29.10 -19.31
C ASP A 474 15.31 29.18 -18.58
N VAL A 475 14.91 28.12 -17.84
CA VAL A 475 13.63 28.02 -17.12
C VAL A 475 13.90 27.77 -15.65
N ALA A 476 13.10 28.37 -14.76
CA ALA A 476 13.17 28.07 -13.32
C ALA A 476 12.77 26.59 -13.07
N GLY A 477 13.45 25.95 -12.15
CA GLY A 477 13.21 24.54 -11.86
C GLY A 477 13.82 24.07 -10.53
N LYS A 478 13.41 22.87 -10.10
CA LYS A 478 13.94 22.18 -8.93
C LYS A 478 14.77 20.98 -9.37
N TYR A 479 15.76 20.61 -8.57
CA TYR A 479 16.64 19.46 -8.80
C TYR A 479 16.76 18.60 -7.57
N VAL A 480 17.03 17.30 -7.77
CA VAL A 480 17.26 16.34 -6.69
C VAL A 480 18.67 15.77 -6.82
N PRO A 481 19.68 16.33 -6.12
CA PRO A 481 20.96 15.64 -5.95
C PRO A 481 20.76 14.36 -5.13
N GLN A 482 21.23 13.24 -5.68
CA GLN A 482 21.08 11.92 -5.08
C GLN A 482 22.46 11.39 -4.67
N ILE A 483 22.58 10.86 -3.46
CA ILE A 483 23.84 10.32 -2.93
C ILE A 483 23.73 8.82 -2.79
N TYR A 484 24.57 8.11 -3.51
CA TYR A 484 24.72 6.66 -3.43
C TYR A 484 26.10 6.29 -2.89
N PHE A 485 26.20 5.14 -2.22
CA PHE A 485 27.51 4.58 -1.87
C PHE A 485 27.73 3.23 -2.54
N ASN A 486 28.98 3.00 -2.96
CA ASN A 486 29.48 1.71 -3.43
C ASN A 486 30.49 1.20 -2.40
N PRO A 487 30.17 0.14 -1.64
CA PRO A 487 31.02 -0.43 -0.61
C PRO A 487 32.09 -1.35 -1.21
N PRO A 488 33.25 -1.55 -0.54
CA PRO A 488 34.20 -2.54 -0.96
C PRO A 488 33.60 -3.96 -0.87
N TYR A 489 33.81 -4.76 -1.91
CA TYR A 489 33.32 -6.14 -1.95
C TYR A 489 34.47 -7.13 -2.02
N THR A 490 34.37 -8.19 -1.24
CA THR A 490 35.28 -9.34 -1.29
C THR A 490 34.52 -10.53 -1.87
N ASP A 491 35.05 -11.13 -2.94
CA ASP A 491 34.41 -12.28 -3.59
C ASP A 491 34.09 -13.41 -2.60
N GLY A 492 32.79 -13.80 -2.53
CA GLY A 492 32.29 -14.77 -1.57
C GLY A 492 32.23 -14.25 -0.11
N GLY A 493 32.39 -12.95 0.10
CA GLY A 493 32.19 -12.27 1.39
C GLY A 493 30.72 -11.97 1.70
N ILE A 494 30.49 -10.94 2.55
CA ILE A 494 29.14 -10.43 2.81
C ILE A 494 28.56 -9.85 1.51
N GLU A 495 27.32 -10.18 1.18
CA GLU A 495 26.68 -9.69 -0.05
C GLU A 495 26.51 -8.17 -0.01
N LYS A 496 26.82 -7.50 -1.12
CA LYS A 496 26.79 -6.04 -1.23
C LYS A 496 26.42 -5.60 -2.65
N ALA A 497 25.46 -4.71 -2.76
CA ALA A 497 25.17 -4.04 -4.01
C ALA A 497 26.15 -2.89 -4.27
N THR A 498 26.40 -2.57 -5.54
CA THR A 498 27.33 -1.50 -5.96
C THR A 498 26.73 -0.11 -5.85
N ALA A 499 25.41 0.01 -5.88
CA ALA A 499 24.70 1.26 -5.68
C ALA A 499 23.70 1.12 -4.53
N ASN A 500 23.79 2.00 -3.54
CA ASN A 500 22.91 2.03 -2.38
C ASN A 500 22.58 3.49 -2.06
N LEU A 501 21.32 3.89 -2.22
CA LEU A 501 20.88 5.25 -1.87
C LEU A 501 21.06 5.49 -0.37
N ILE A 502 21.67 6.63 -0.01
CA ILE A 502 21.93 7.01 1.37
C ILE A 502 21.62 8.48 1.66
N GLY A 503 21.32 9.26 0.64
CA GLY A 503 20.95 10.65 0.80
C GLY A 503 20.28 11.21 -0.44
N TYR A 504 19.26 12.05 -0.22
CA TYR A 504 18.68 12.90 -1.25
C TYR A 504 18.07 14.14 -0.60
N GLU A 505 17.99 15.20 -1.36
CA GLU A 505 17.28 16.41 -0.95
C GLU A 505 16.81 17.14 -2.21
N LYS A 506 15.67 17.78 -2.18
CA LYS A 506 15.15 18.55 -3.31
C LYS A 506 15.44 20.03 -3.08
N THR A 507 16.00 20.69 -4.09
CA THR A 507 16.28 22.12 -4.01
C THR A 507 15.00 22.95 -3.93
N GLU A 508 15.14 24.19 -3.45
CA GLU A 508 14.14 25.22 -3.72
C GLU A 508 14.03 25.47 -5.22
N LEU A 509 13.05 26.29 -5.63
CA LEU A 509 12.91 26.69 -7.03
C LEU A 509 14.06 27.61 -7.42
N LEU A 510 14.97 27.15 -8.28
CA LEU A 510 16.12 27.90 -8.75
C LEU A 510 15.79 28.61 -10.05
N GLU A 511 15.94 29.93 -10.05
CA GLU A 511 15.88 30.76 -11.27
C GLU A 511 17.08 30.47 -12.19
N PRO A 512 17.00 30.79 -13.50
CA PRO A 512 18.12 30.64 -14.42
C PRO A 512 19.42 31.32 -13.91
N GLY A 513 20.47 30.50 -13.74
CA GLY A 513 21.76 30.91 -13.23
C GLY A 513 21.88 30.93 -11.70
N GLU A 514 20.81 30.71 -10.96
CA GLU A 514 20.81 30.60 -9.49
C GLU A 514 21.45 29.27 -9.02
N SER A 515 22.01 29.30 -7.81
CA SER A 515 22.63 28.13 -7.19
C SER A 515 22.20 27.98 -5.74
N GLU A 516 22.11 26.73 -5.28
CA GLU A 516 21.83 26.35 -3.90
C GLU A 516 22.88 25.35 -3.41
N ALA A 517 23.25 25.46 -2.14
CA ALA A 517 24.13 24.51 -1.48
C ALA A 517 23.30 23.57 -0.59
N VAL A 518 23.31 22.31 -0.92
CA VAL A 518 22.61 21.25 -0.21
C VAL A 518 23.62 20.46 0.63
N THR A 519 23.32 20.15 1.88
CA THR A 519 24.21 19.43 2.79
C THR A 519 23.66 18.07 3.16
N PHE A 520 24.51 17.04 3.06
CA PHE A 520 24.22 15.67 3.44
C PHE A 520 25.10 15.25 4.61
N GLU A 521 24.51 14.59 5.59
CA GLU A 521 25.21 13.95 6.70
C GLU A 521 25.07 12.43 6.59
N ILE A 522 26.17 11.72 6.47
CA ILE A 522 26.24 10.27 6.27
C ILE A 522 27.04 9.67 7.42
N ALA A 523 26.41 8.90 8.28
CA ALA A 523 27.13 8.17 9.30
C ALA A 523 27.78 6.91 8.69
N TYR A 524 29.02 6.63 9.09
CA TYR A 524 29.72 5.43 8.61
C TYR A 524 28.97 4.14 8.93
N GLU A 525 28.31 4.08 10.08
CA GLU A 525 27.52 2.93 10.51
C GLU A 525 26.31 2.62 9.62
N ASP A 526 25.80 3.61 8.88
CA ASP A 526 24.70 3.44 7.94
C ASP A 526 25.13 2.76 6.63
N MET A 527 26.43 2.70 6.37
CA MET A 527 27.04 1.96 5.25
C MET A 527 27.43 0.52 5.61
N ALA A 528 27.15 0.06 6.84
CA ALA A 528 27.42 -1.31 7.27
C ALA A 528 26.44 -2.30 6.66
N SER A 529 26.95 -3.47 6.25
CA SER A 529 26.17 -4.59 5.76
C SER A 529 25.94 -5.64 6.85
N TYR A 530 24.82 -6.36 6.80
CA TYR A 530 24.49 -7.37 7.79
C TYR A 530 25.09 -8.74 7.45
N ASP A 531 25.98 -9.25 8.27
CA ASP A 531 26.63 -10.56 8.14
C ASP A 531 25.74 -11.71 8.63
N SER A 532 24.66 -12.02 7.90
CA SER A 532 23.75 -13.13 8.24
C SER A 532 24.39 -14.52 8.05
N ASN A 533 25.42 -14.60 7.21
CA ASN A 533 26.14 -15.85 6.93
C ASN A 533 27.30 -16.12 7.91
N LYS A 534 27.50 -15.24 8.91
CA LYS A 534 28.49 -15.41 9.99
C LYS A 534 29.94 -15.51 9.48
N ILE A 535 30.26 -14.68 8.51
CA ILE A 535 31.58 -14.60 7.87
C ILE A 535 32.58 -13.89 8.76
N LYS A 536 32.16 -12.79 9.40
CA LYS A 536 32.97 -11.91 10.24
C LYS A 536 32.59 -12.00 11.74
N SER A 537 31.32 -12.30 12.05
CA SER A 537 30.80 -12.44 13.40
C SER A 537 30.17 -13.81 13.60
N ALA A 538 30.47 -14.48 14.71
CA ALA A 538 29.96 -15.84 14.99
C ALA A 538 28.44 -15.92 15.12
N ASP A 539 27.80 -14.86 15.58
CA ASP A 539 26.36 -14.79 15.86
C ASP A 539 25.58 -13.93 14.88
N GLY A 540 26.27 -13.40 13.82
CA GLY A 540 25.73 -12.38 12.93
C GLY A 540 25.91 -10.98 13.54
N ALA A 541 26.13 -9.99 12.70
CA ALA A 541 26.26 -8.59 13.10
C ALA A 541 26.20 -7.65 11.89
N TYR A 542 26.01 -6.36 12.13
CA TYR A 542 26.37 -5.36 11.13
C TYR A 542 27.88 -5.22 11.07
N VAL A 543 28.42 -5.09 9.87
CA VAL A 543 29.87 -5.00 9.61
C VAL A 543 30.14 -3.90 8.60
N LEU A 544 30.97 -2.93 8.99
CA LEU A 544 31.57 -1.97 8.07
C LEU A 544 32.96 -2.49 7.74
N GLU A 545 33.14 -3.10 6.59
CA GLU A 545 34.40 -3.73 6.20
C GLU A 545 35.47 -2.69 5.82
N ALA A 546 36.72 -3.03 6.05
CA ALA A 546 37.87 -2.20 5.63
C ALA A 546 37.93 -2.09 4.10
N GLY A 547 38.23 -0.90 3.60
CA GLY A 547 38.34 -0.59 2.18
C GLY A 547 37.85 0.79 1.84
N ASP A 548 37.82 1.09 0.55
CA ASP A 548 37.38 2.35 0.02
C ASP A 548 35.88 2.31 -0.34
N TYR A 549 35.08 3.21 0.24
CA TYR A 549 33.70 3.45 -0.05
C TYR A 549 33.61 4.64 -1.01
N GLN A 550 33.05 4.40 -2.20
CA GLN A 550 32.77 5.49 -3.14
C GLN A 550 31.44 6.13 -2.79
N ILE A 551 31.44 7.40 -2.41
CA ILE A 551 30.26 8.20 -2.13
C ILE A 551 30.00 9.03 -3.37
N ASN A 552 29.00 8.63 -4.14
CA ASN A 552 28.71 9.16 -5.46
C ASN A 552 27.56 10.17 -5.38
N LEU A 553 27.80 11.37 -5.89
CA LEU A 553 26.75 12.31 -6.27
C LEU A 553 26.24 11.91 -7.65
N CYS A 554 24.94 11.67 -7.77
CA CYS A 554 24.33 11.16 -8.98
C CYS A 554 23.11 11.99 -9.38
N SER A 555 22.71 11.90 -10.66
CA SER A 555 21.42 12.37 -11.17
C SER A 555 20.31 11.31 -11.04
N ASP A 556 20.71 10.06 -11.03
CA ASP A 556 19.88 8.84 -10.85
C ASP A 556 20.81 7.69 -10.40
N SER A 557 20.32 6.47 -10.22
CA SER A 557 21.14 5.36 -9.72
C SER A 557 22.36 5.02 -10.59
N HIS A 558 22.32 5.38 -11.89
CA HIS A 558 23.34 4.98 -12.87
C HIS A 558 24.33 6.10 -13.21
N HIS A 559 23.89 7.35 -13.30
CA HIS A 559 24.69 8.46 -13.80
C HIS A 559 25.39 9.21 -12.68
N VAL A 560 26.69 8.89 -12.48
CA VAL A 560 27.54 9.53 -11.49
C VAL A 560 28.05 10.86 -12.03
N LEU A 561 27.87 11.93 -11.25
CA LEU A 561 28.31 13.30 -11.54
C LEU A 561 29.65 13.62 -10.87
N ASP A 562 29.83 13.22 -9.61
CA ASP A 562 31.05 13.46 -8.82
C ASP A 562 31.18 12.37 -7.74
N THR A 563 32.39 12.18 -7.19
CA THR A 563 32.66 11.11 -6.23
C THR A 563 33.59 11.57 -5.13
N TYR A 564 33.24 11.28 -3.89
CA TYR A 564 34.13 11.33 -2.74
C TYR A 564 34.48 9.89 -2.31
N THR A 565 35.80 9.65 -2.00
CA THR A 565 36.22 8.34 -1.48
C THR A 565 36.46 8.42 0.02
N ALA A 566 35.69 7.65 0.77
CA ALA A 566 35.84 7.44 2.20
C ALA A 566 36.59 6.14 2.48
N THR A 567 37.67 6.18 3.26
CA THR A 567 38.49 4.99 3.55
C THR A 567 38.26 4.49 4.97
N VAL A 568 37.97 3.21 5.11
CA VAL A 568 37.89 2.49 6.38
C VAL A 568 39.14 1.64 6.54
N ASP A 569 39.98 1.96 7.52
CA ASP A 569 41.27 1.28 7.69
C ASP A 569 41.19 -0.15 8.21
N THR A 570 40.16 -0.45 9.01
CA THR A 570 39.94 -1.77 9.66
C THR A 570 38.46 -2.06 9.75
N ASP A 571 38.10 -3.34 9.67
CA ASP A 571 36.71 -3.79 9.88
C ASP A 571 36.18 -3.26 11.21
N ARG A 572 34.97 -2.70 11.19
CA ARG A 572 34.17 -2.36 12.38
C ARG A 572 33.02 -3.39 12.47
N ILE A 573 33.13 -4.29 13.43
CA ILE A 573 32.17 -5.37 13.65
C ILE A 573 31.32 -4.97 14.84
N TYR A 574 30.03 -4.77 14.63
CA TYR A 574 29.11 -4.29 15.65
C TYR A 574 28.49 -5.47 16.41
N ASP A 575 29.34 -6.24 17.11
CA ASP A 575 28.98 -7.34 18.01
C ASP A 575 29.56 -7.14 19.41
N ASP A 576 29.12 -7.94 20.39
CA ASP A 576 29.55 -7.84 21.80
C ASP A 576 31.05 -8.09 22.01
N ALA A 577 31.70 -8.75 21.03
CA ALA A 577 33.13 -9.07 21.12
C ALA A 577 34.03 -7.93 20.60
N HIS A 578 33.47 -6.98 19.84
CA HIS A 578 34.20 -5.91 19.16
C HIS A 578 33.60 -4.51 19.51
N ASP A 579 32.97 -3.86 18.54
CA ASP A 579 32.48 -2.49 18.69
C ASP A 579 31.14 -2.39 19.43
N GLY A 580 30.47 -3.52 19.68
CA GLY A 580 29.16 -3.56 20.28
C GLY A 580 28.05 -3.24 19.27
N LYS A 581 27.10 -2.38 19.66
CA LYS A 581 26.02 -1.92 18.78
C LYS A 581 26.46 -0.70 17.97
N ARG A 582 25.79 -0.45 16.84
CA ARG A 582 25.87 0.85 16.16
C ARG A 582 25.32 1.93 17.11
N SER A 583 25.74 3.18 16.92
CA SER A 583 25.29 4.29 17.80
C SER A 583 23.79 4.50 17.78
N SER A 584 23.17 4.17 16.66
CA SER A 584 21.71 4.25 16.46
C SER A 584 20.92 3.03 16.94
N ASP A 585 21.57 1.93 17.34
CA ASP A 585 20.89 0.70 17.76
C ASP A 585 20.73 0.64 19.29
N GLU A 586 19.59 0.18 19.77
CA GLU A 586 19.37 0.00 21.21
C GLU A 586 20.11 -1.20 21.77
N GLN A 587 20.25 -2.26 21.01
CA GLN A 587 20.96 -3.49 21.37
C GLN A 587 21.86 -3.98 20.23
N THR A 588 22.82 -4.85 20.56
CA THR A 588 23.65 -5.52 19.58
C THR A 588 22.81 -6.45 18.72
N ALA A 589 22.89 -6.31 17.41
CA ALA A 589 22.14 -7.17 16.48
C ALA A 589 22.82 -8.53 16.36
N THR A 590 22.03 -9.60 16.42
CA THR A 590 22.45 -10.98 16.19
C THR A 590 21.42 -11.69 15.31
N ASN A 591 21.76 -12.84 14.71
CA ASN A 591 20.81 -13.60 13.89
C ASN A 591 19.64 -14.13 14.71
N HIS A 592 18.44 -13.80 14.29
CA HIS A 592 17.19 -14.29 14.84
C HIS A 592 16.30 -15.02 13.83
N LEU A 593 16.62 -14.87 12.53
CA LEU A 593 15.78 -15.30 11.43
C LEU A 593 16.43 -16.38 10.55
N ASP A 594 17.42 -17.10 11.07
CA ASP A 594 18.09 -18.18 10.33
C ASP A 594 17.09 -19.23 9.77
N TYR A 595 15.97 -19.46 10.46
CA TYR A 595 14.91 -20.36 10.02
C TYR A 595 14.19 -19.88 8.76
N ALA A 596 14.23 -18.57 8.45
CA ALA A 596 13.58 -17.99 7.30
C ALA A 596 14.32 -18.27 5.98
N LYS A 597 15.56 -18.76 6.06
CA LYS A 597 16.40 -19.05 4.90
C LYS A 597 15.86 -20.22 4.06
N GLY A 598 15.21 -21.19 4.67
CA GLY A 598 14.68 -22.37 3.97
C GLY A 598 15.73 -23.12 3.14
N ASN A 599 15.28 -23.85 2.14
CA ASN A 599 16.10 -24.58 1.19
C ASN A 599 16.20 -23.82 -0.16
N VAL A 600 16.36 -22.51 -0.12
CA VAL A 600 16.36 -21.65 -1.30
C VAL A 600 17.80 -21.37 -1.74
N THR A 601 18.07 -21.44 -3.06
CA THR A 601 19.30 -20.93 -3.65
C THR A 601 19.15 -19.43 -3.84
N TYR A 602 19.84 -18.65 -3.01
CA TYR A 602 19.80 -17.19 -3.10
C TYR A 602 20.83 -16.68 -4.09
N LEU A 603 20.48 -15.61 -4.80
CA LEU A 603 21.37 -14.91 -5.69
C LEU A 603 22.60 -14.40 -4.91
N SER A 604 23.78 -14.65 -5.44
CA SER A 604 25.04 -14.25 -4.83
C SER A 604 25.92 -13.58 -5.86
N ARG A 605 26.55 -12.47 -5.48
CA ARG A 605 27.53 -11.74 -6.26
C ARG A 605 28.83 -12.55 -6.46
N ALA A 606 29.07 -13.58 -5.65
CA ALA A 606 30.25 -14.41 -5.72
C ALA A 606 30.47 -15.01 -7.12
N GLY A 607 31.73 -14.90 -7.61
CA GLY A 607 32.09 -15.37 -8.94
C GLY A 607 31.36 -14.63 -10.07
N HIS A 608 31.08 -13.34 -9.89
CA HIS A 608 30.33 -12.52 -10.87
C HIS A 608 28.93 -13.07 -11.15
N PHE A 609 28.16 -13.32 -10.10
CA PHE A 609 26.84 -13.96 -10.16
C PHE A 609 26.85 -15.33 -10.82
N ALA A 610 27.87 -16.16 -10.52
CA ALA A 610 28.02 -17.47 -11.12
C ALA A 610 26.80 -18.41 -10.93
N ASN A 611 25.95 -18.14 -9.93
CA ASN A 611 24.73 -18.90 -9.65
C ASN A 611 23.44 -18.24 -10.18
N TYR A 612 23.54 -17.26 -11.08
CA TYR A 612 22.39 -16.48 -11.56
C TYR A 612 21.28 -17.37 -12.10
N GLU A 613 21.58 -18.20 -13.08
CA GLU A 613 20.60 -19.08 -13.72
C GLU A 613 19.92 -20.05 -12.74
N GLU A 614 20.68 -20.55 -11.74
CA GLU A 614 20.13 -21.43 -10.72
C GLU A 614 19.21 -20.68 -9.74
N SER A 615 19.62 -19.49 -9.33
CA SER A 615 18.91 -18.71 -8.30
C SER A 615 17.61 -18.13 -8.84
N ILE A 616 17.57 -17.67 -10.11
CA ILE A 616 16.35 -17.11 -10.72
C ILE A 616 15.37 -18.17 -11.22
N ALA A 617 15.78 -19.43 -11.28
CA ALA A 617 14.87 -20.52 -11.62
C ALA A 617 13.72 -20.59 -10.60
N GLY A 618 12.52 -20.88 -11.08
CA GLY A 618 11.39 -21.13 -10.19
C GLY A 618 11.61 -22.35 -9.29
N PRO A 619 10.86 -22.49 -8.21
CA PRO A 619 11.01 -23.61 -7.29
C PRO A 619 10.77 -24.94 -8.01
N THR A 620 11.60 -25.94 -7.73
CA THR A 620 11.50 -27.30 -8.27
C THR A 620 11.13 -28.33 -7.19
N ASP A 621 11.33 -27.99 -5.92
CA ASP A 621 10.90 -28.79 -4.78
C ASP A 621 9.67 -28.14 -4.14
N PHE A 622 8.55 -28.85 -4.17
CA PHE A 622 7.28 -28.44 -3.61
C PHE A 622 6.93 -29.25 -2.37
N THR A 623 7.91 -29.80 -1.65
CA THR A 623 7.71 -30.47 -0.37
C THR A 623 7.97 -29.50 0.79
N MET A 624 7.12 -29.57 1.82
CA MET A 624 7.29 -28.69 2.98
C MET A 624 8.60 -28.99 3.69
N PRO A 625 9.41 -27.97 4.04
CA PRO A 625 10.54 -28.14 4.96
C PRO A 625 10.08 -28.69 6.31
N GLU A 626 10.93 -29.47 7.00
CA GLU A 626 10.57 -30.10 8.27
C GLU A 626 10.09 -29.08 9.31
N GLU A 627 10.71 -27.91 9.39
CA GLU A 627 10.26 -26.84 10.30
C GLU A 627 8.84 -26.37 9.95
N ALA A 628 8.51 -26.22 8.67
CA ALA A 628 7.17 -25.85 8.23
C ALA A 628 6.17 -26.97 8.62
N LYS A 629 6.53 -28.25 8.44
CA LYS A 629 5.70 -29.38 8.87
C LYS A 629 5.41 -29.33 10.37
N GLU A 630 6.43 -29.09 11.19
CA GLU A 630 6.29 -28.99 12.64
C GLU A 630 5.36 -27.83 13.04
N ASN A 631 5.54 -26.66 12.44
CA ASN A 631 4.73 -25.49 12.72
C ASN A 631 3.25 -25.71 12.32
N TYR A 632 3.00 -26.16 11.09
CA TYR A 632 1.61 -26.38 10.64
C TYR A 632 0.93 -27.55 11.34
N ALA A 633 1.65 -28.63 11.64
CA ALA A 633 1.11 -29.72 12.45
C ALA A 633 0.72 -29.25 13.86
N SER A 634 1.48 -28.36 14.47
CA SER A 634 1.19 -27.80 15.80
C SER A 634 -0.08 -26.93 15.79
N VAL A 635 -0.31 -26.18 14.73
CA VAL A 635 -1.51 -25.32 14.56
C VAL A 635 -2.77 -26.18 14.36
N VAL A 636 -2.69 -27.18 13.49
CA VAL A 636 -3.84 -28.05 13.16
C VAL A 636 -4.18 -28.98 14.32
N THR A 637 -3.19 -29.42 15.07
CA THR A 637 -3.34 -30.33 16.24
C THR A 637 -3.21 -29.59 17.57
N PHE A 638 -3.56 -28.30 17.60
CA PHE A 638 -3.45 -27.50 18.82
C PHE A 638 -4.19 -28.16 20.00
N ASP A 639 -3.44 -28.40 21.04
CA ASP A 639 -3.92 -28.96 22.29
C ASP A 639 -3.62 -27.98 23.42
N ALA A 640 -4.64 -27.24 23.81
CA ALA A 640 -4.55 -26.23 24.87
C ALA A 640 -3.95 -26.78 26.18
N SER A 641 -4.19 -28.07 26.48
CA SER A 641 -3.68 -28.68 27.72
C SER A 641 -2.16 -28.77 27.79
N LYS A 642 -1.46 -28.72 26.66
CA LYS A 642 0.02 -28.67 26.60
C LYS A 642 0.60 -27.34 27.06
N TYR A 643 -0.21 -26.31 27.11
CA TYR A 643 0.15 -24.94 27.49
C TYR A 643 -0.46 -24.57 28.84
N ASP A 644 -1.17 -25.48 29.51
CA ASP A 644 -1.70 -25.26 30.83
C ASP A 644 -0.53 -25.13 31.82
N ASP A 645 -0.41 -23.95 32.43
CA ASP A 645 0.47 -23.69 33.53
C ASP A 645 -0.29 -23.93 34.85
N ALA A 646 -0.01 -25.08 35.48
CA ALA A 646 -0.67 -25.46 36.75
C ALA A 646 -0.34 -24.50 37.90
N ASP A 647 0.74 -23.72 37.79
CA ASP A 647 1.18 -22.76 38.80
C ASP A 647 0.71 -21.34 38.47
N ALA A 648 0.06 -21.11 37.30
CA ALA A 648 -0.45 -19.81 36.89
C ALA A 648 -1.44 -19.26 37.94
N GLN A 649 -1.20 -18.05 38.35
CA GLN A 649 -2.08 -17.34 39.26
C GLN A 649 -3.02 -16.44 38.48
N MET A 650 -4.27 -16.41 38.85
CA MET A 650 -5.20 -15.40 38.29
C MET A 650 -4.66 -13.99 38.59
N PRO A 651 -4.56 -13.12 37.60
CA PRO A 651 -4.16 -11.74 37.83
C PRO A 651 -5.16 -11.03 38.75
N THR A 652 -4.70 -10.03 39.48
CA THR A 652 -5.61 -9.13 40.21
C THR A 652 -6.51 -8.42 39.23
N THR A 653 -7.81 -8.35 39.52
CA THR A 653 -8.78 -7.66 38.68
C THR A 653 -9.78 -6.87 39.50
N GLY A 654 -10.29 -5.76 39.01
CA GLY A 654 -11.29 -4.94 39.66
C GLY A 654 -10.79 -4.20 40.90
N ALA A 655 -9.49 -3.97 41.03
CA ALA A 655 -8.92 -3.16 42.10
C ALA A 655 -9.38 -1.70 41.98
N ASN A 656 -9.35 -0.96 43.08
CA ASN A 656 -9.68 0.48 43.11
C ASN A 656 -8.44 1.28 43.51
N ASN A 657 -7.47 1.36 42.63
CA ASN A 657 -6.23 2.11 42.85
C ASN A 657 -6.34 3.59 42.48
N GLY A 658 -7.46 3.99 41.84
CA GLY A 658 -7.76 5.37 41.49
C GLY A 658 -6.92 5.95 40.36
N LEU A 659 -6.21 5.09 39.60
CA LEU A 659 -5.40 5.49 38.47
C LEU A 659 -6.25 5.60 37.21
N LYS A 660 -5.86 6.49 36.32
CA LYS A 660 -6.47 6.69 35.01
C LYS A 660 -5.42 6.45 33.94
N PHE A 661 -5.84 6.04 32.76
CA PHE A 661 -4.93 5.80 31.63
C PHE A 661 -4.05 7.03 31.32
N GLN A 662 -4.63 8.24 31.36
CA GLN A 662 -3.89 9.47 31.13
C GLN A 662 -2.81 9.78 32.17
N ASP A 663 -2.90 9.19 33.39
CA ASP A 663 -1.89 9.35 34.44
C ASP A 663 -0.59 8.57 34.13
N MET A 664 -0.62 7.77 33.08
CA MET A 664 0.50 6.93 32.62
C MET A 664 1.36 7.64 31.57
N ALA A 665 0.95 8.83 31.10
CA ALA A 665 1.76 9.58 30.15
C ALA A 665 3.14 9.90 30.71
N GLY A 666 4.21 9.45 30.02
CA GLY A 666 5.60 9.63 30.45
C GLY A 666 6.04 8.73 31.62
N VAL A 667 5.23 7.75 32.03
CA VAL A 667 5.62 6.73 33.00
C VAL A 667 6.48 5.68 32.29
N ASP A 668 7.63 5.32 32.89
CA ASP A 668 8.53 4.29 32.37
C ASP A 668 7.78 2.97 32.19
N TYR A 669 8.11 2.21 31.12
CA TYR A 669 7.43 0.95 30.81
C TYR A 669 7.52 -0.08 31.94
N ASP A 670 8.65 -0.14 32.66
CA ASP A 670 8.90 -1.08 33.77
C ASP A 670 8.42 -0.55 35.13
N ASP A 671 7.71 0.57 35.20
CA ASP A 671 7.21 1.13 36.44
C ASP A 671 6.02 0.29 36.96
N GLU A 672 6.09 -0.13 38.25
CA GLU A 672 5.04 -0.90 38.93
C GLU A 672 3.65 -0.20 38.93
N LYS A 673 3.60 1.05 38.54
CA LYS A 673 2.36 1.81 38.39
C LYS A 673 1.49 1.24 37.27
N TRP A 674 2.10 0.62 36.24
CA TRP A 674 1.36 -0.09 35.20
C TRP A 674 0.61 -1.30 35.73
N ASP A 675 1.24 -2.12 36.58
CA ASP A 675 0.57 -3.24 37.24
C ASP A 675 -0.62 -2.74 38.07
N SER A 676 -0.41 -1.63 38.80
CA SER A 676 -1.46 -1.01 39.61
C SER A 676 -2.62 -0.48 38.76
N LEU A 677 -2.36 0.02 37.53
CA LEU A 677 -3.42 0.43 36.59
C LEU A 677 -4.16 -0.80 36.05
N LEU A 678 -3.41 -1.83 35.59
CA LEU A 678 -3.95 -3.06 35.02
C LEU A 678 -4.80 -3.84 36.01
N ASP A 679 -4.43 -3.86 37.27
CA ASP A 679 -5.20 -4.49 38.35
C ASP A 679 -6.63 -3.92 38.50
N GLN A 680 -6.90 -2.71 37.99
CA GLN A 680 -8.23 -2.09 38.02
C GLN A 680 -9.18 -2.67 36.97
N LEU A 681 -8.62 -3.29 35.91
CA LEU A 681 -9.43 -3.85 34.83
C LEU A 681 -10.30 -4.99 35.35
N THR A 682 -11.55 -5.02 34.94
CA THR A 682 -12.44 -6.15 35.22
C THR A 682 -12.25 -7.24 34.15
N ILE A 683 -12.63 -8.48 34.48
CA ILE A 683 -12.56 -9.60 33.53
C ILE A 683 -13.40 -9.29 32.27
N ASP A 684 -14.53 -8.61 32.40
CA ASP A 684 -15.38 -8.28 31.27
C ASP A 684 -14.73 -7.19 30.38
N GLU A 685 -14.06 -6.19 30.95
CA GLU A 685 -13.28 -5.22 30.20
C GLU A 685 -12.08 -5.87 29.48
N LEU A 686 -11.38 -6.82 30.13
CA LEU A 686 -10.31 -7.57 29.48
C LEU A 686 -10.82 -8.39 28.27
N LYS A 687 -12.01 -9.00 28.40
CA LYS A 687 -12.65 -9.73 27.28
C LYS A 687 -13.04 -8.77 26.14
N GLU A 688 -13.57 -7.59 26.46
CA GLU A 688 -13.92 -6.58 25.46
C GLU A 688 -12.66 -6.06 24.74
N LEU A 689 -11.60 -5.73 25.46
CA LEU A 689 -10.33 -5.31 24.88
C LEU A 689 -9.71 -6.36 23.96
N ALA A 690 -9.78 -7.63 24.36
CA ALA A 690 -9.21 -8.74 23.58
C ALA A 690 -10.09 -9.19 22.39
N GLY A 691 -11.40 -9.10 22.52
CA GLY A 691 -12.35 -9.70 21.59
C GLY A 691 -13.14 -8.71 20.74
N ASN A 692 -13.07 -7.42 21.01
CA ASN A 692 -13.89 -6.39 20.37
C ASN A 692 -12.99 -5.25 19.86
N GLY A 693 -12.23 -5.55 18.81
CA GLY A 693 -11.38 -4.63 18.08
C GLY A 693 -11.94 -4.31 16.70
N THR A 694 -11.07 -4.03 15.76
CA THR A 694 -11.33 -3.66 14.35
C THR A 694 -11.86 -2.24 14.18
N PHE A 695 -11.02 -1.37 13.65
CA PHE A 695 -11.28 0.07 13.45
C PHE A 695 -11.61 0.85 14.74
N HIS A 696 -11.30 0.29 15.91
CA HIS A 696 -11.44 0.97 17.19
C HIS A 696 -10.75 0.24 18.35
N VAL A 697 -10.50 0.98 19.43
CA VAL A 697 -10.24 0.44 20.77
C VAL A 697 -11.44 0.78 21.66
N VAL A 698 -11.97 -0.21 22.37
CA VAL A 698 -13.17 -0.03 23.22
C VAL A 698 -12.88 0.85 24.43
N ALA A 699 -13.86 1.68 24.80
CA ALA A 699 -13.78 2.46 26.03
C ALA A 699 -13.73 1.56 27.26
N THR A 700 -12.79 1.83 28.17
CA THR A 700 -12.59 1.03 29.38
C THR A 700 -12.74 1.90 30.60
N SER A 701 -13.87 1.74 31.28
CA SER A 701 -14.31 2.67 32.31
C SER A 701 -13.47 2.65 33.59
N SER A 702 -12.95 1.46 33.98
CA SER A 702 -12.15 1.29 35.21
C SER A 702 -10.85 2.08 35.20
N ILE A 703 -10.30 2.35 34.01
CA ILE A 703 -9.06 3.12 33.80
C ILE A 703 -9.30 4.44 33.05
N ASN A 704 -10.55 4.80 32.81
CA ASN A 704 -10.92 6.02 32.07
C ASN A 704 -10.30 6.09 30.65
N LEU A 705 -10.13 4.94 29.99
CA LEU A 705 -9.72 4.89 28.60
C LEU A 705 -10.93 5.26 27.72
N PRO A 706 -10.83 6.31 26.88
CA PRO A 706 -11.92 6.68 25.97
C PRO A 706 -12.04 5.68 24.83
N TYR A 707 -13.14 5.72 24.09
CA TYR A 707 -13.26 5.02 22.82
C TYR A 707 -12.34 5.68 21.78
N ILE A 708 -11.49 4.88 21.14
CA ILE A 708 -10.56 5.33 20.10
C ILE A 708 -11.10 4.87 18.76
N TYR A 709 -11.32 5.80 17.85
CA TYR A 709 -11.78 5.51 16.48
C TYR A 709 -10.62 5.50 15.54
N GLU A 710 -10.59 4.48 14.67
CA GLU A 710 -9.51 4.21 13.73
C GLU A 710 -10.07 4.05 12.31
N THR A 711 -9.26 4.27 11.31
CA THR A 711 -9.67 4.15 9.91
C THR A 711 -8.50 3.79 9.00
N ASP A 712 -8.84 3.21 7.85
CA ASP A 712 -7.91 3.04 6.74
C ASP A 712 -7.58 4.37 6.04
N GLY A 713 -6.57 4.31 5.21
CA GLY A 713 -6.30 5.28 4.18
C GLY A 713 -4.87 5.75 4.03
N PRO A 714 -3.98 4.99 3.39
CA PRO A 714 -2.68 5.50 2.96
C PRO A 714 -2.80 6.68 1.99
N THR A 715 -3.79 6.67 1.10
CA THR A 715 -4.00 7.71 0.08
C THR A 715 -4.95 8.82 0.52
N ALA A 716 -5.95 8.50 1.36
CA ALA A 716 -6.99 9.43 1.82
C ALA A 716 -7.60 8.91 3.12
N VAL A 717 -8.37 9.71 3.84
CA VAL A 717 -9.26 9.16 4.87
C VAL A 717 -10.25 8.23 4.18
N ASN A 718 -10.26 6.95 4.55
CA ASN A 718 -11.05 5.92 3.89
C ASN A 718 -11.78 5.03 4.90
N SER A 719 -12.95 5.47 5.33
CA SER A 719 -13.76 4.71 6.27
C SER A 719 -14.99 4.10 5.59
N PHE A 720 -14.83 2.91 5.04
CA PHE A 720 -15.90 2.16 4.36
C PHE A 720 -17.14 1.97 5.23
N PHE A 721 -16.93 1.67 6.53
CA PHE A 721 -18.03 1.35 7.44
C PHE A 721 -18.85 2.56 7.82
N THR A 722 -18.24 3.75 7.81
CA THR A 722 -18.92 5.00 8.20
C THR A 722 -19.34 5.85 7.01
N GLY A 723 -18.82 5.53 5.81
CA GLY A 723 -19.02 6.35 4.62
C GLY A 723 -18.33 7.71 4.69
N LYS A 724 -17.28 7.83 5.51
CA LYS A 724 -16.48 9.04 5.64
C LYS A 724 -15.26 8.93 4.76
N PHE A 725 -15.20 9.77 3.75
CA PHE A 725 -14.09 9.82 2.80
C PHE A 725 -13.49 11.22 2.80
N GLY A 726 -12.15 11.27 2.83
CA GLY A 726 -11.40 12.51 2.75
C GLY A 726 -11.11 12.93 1.31
N THR A 727 -10.28 13.96 1.16
CA THR A 727 -9.76 14.41 -0.13
C THR A 727 -8.97 13.27 -0.79
N ALA A 728 -9.23 13.03 -2.07
CA ALA A 728 -8.52 12.02 -2.85
C ALA A 728 -7.17 12.58 -3.31
N PHE A 729 -6.13 12.36 -2.53
CA PHE A 729 -4.77 12.75 -2.87
C PHE A 729 -4.18 11.87 -3.99
N PRO A 730 -3.09 12.32 -4.64
CA PRO A 730 -2.24 11.40 -5.39
C PRO A 730 -1.80 10.21 -4.52
N ALA A 731 -1.66 9.05 -5.14
CA ALA A 731 -1.28 7.84 -4.41
C ALA A 731 0.15 7.94 -3.84
N PRO A 732 0.50 7.18 -2.78
CA PRO A 732 1.81 7.21 -2.13
C PRO A 732 3.00 7.07 -3.09
N ILE A 733 2.89 6.28 -4.16
CA ILE A 733 3.92 6.21 -5.19
C ILE A 733 4.19 7.59 -5.84
N MET A 734 3.16 8.41 -6.10
CA MET A 734 3.37 9.76 -6.63
C MET A 734 3.92 10.71 -5.56
N VAL A 735 3.55 10.52 -4.29
CA VAL A 735 4.18 11.27 -3.19
C VAL A 735 5.68 10.98 -3.14
N ALA A 736 6.07 9.72 -3.24
CA ALA A 736 7.47 9.32 -3.30
C ALA A 736 8.18 9.85 -4.55
N SER A 737 7.50 9.88 -5.72
CA SER A 737 8.04 10.44 -6.98
C SER A 737 8.35 11.94 -6.90
N THR A 738 7.83 12.66 -5.90
CA THR A 738 8.26 14.04 -5.65
C THR A 738 9.70 14.14 -5.14
N TRP A 739 10.24 13.10 -4.52
CA TRP A 739 11.50 13.10 -3.79
C TRP A 739 11.61 14.28 -2.80
N SER A 740 10.47 14.65 -2.19
CA SER A 740 10.35 15.78 -1.27
C SER A 740 9.80 15.32 0.09
N LYS A 741 10.65 15.34 1.11
CA LYS A 741 10.26 15.07 2.51
C LYS A 741 9.26 16.10 3.01
N GLU A 742 9.36 17.35 2.53
CA GLU A 742 8.43 18.43 2.88
C GLU A 742 7.03 18.14 2.37
N LEU A 743 6.88 17.77 1.08
CA LEU A 743 5.58 17.45 0.49
C LEU A 743 4.97 16.19 1.13
N ALA A 744 5.78 15.17 1.45
CA ALA A 744 5.32 14.00 2.19
C ALA A 744 4.77 14.38 3.58
N GLY A 745 5.45 15.26 4.32
CA GLY A 745 4.98 15.79 5.59
C GLY A 745 3.73 16.66 5.45
N ARG A 746 3.65 17.52 4.42
CA ARG A 746 2.46 18.34 4.12
C ARG A 746 1.26 17.48 3.76
N PHE A 747 1.45 16.50 2.88
CA PHE A 747 0.45 15.50 2.53
C PHE A 747 -0.21 14.91 3.77
N ARG A 748 0.61 14.43 4.69
CA ARG A 748 0.09 13.73 5.86
C ARG A 748 -0.47 14.67 6.93
N THR A 749 0.03 15.90 6.99
CA THR A 749 -0.60 16.93 7.84
C THR A 749 -2.04 17.21 7.40
N CYS A 750 -2.29 17.33 6.10
CA CYS A 750 -3.63 17.55 5.57
C CYS A 750 -4.57 16.39 5.88
N ILE A 751 -4.15 15.13 5.60
CA ILE A 751 -4.97 13.95 5.96
C ILE A 751 -5.18 13.86 7.47
N GLY A 752 -4.18 14.20 8.27
CA GLY A 752 -4.29 14.26 9.73
C GLY A 752 -5.33 15.26 10.21
N ASN A 753 -5.40 16.44 9.60
CA ASN A 753 -6.43 17.43 9.87
C ASN A 753 -7.84 16.90 9.53
N GLU A 754 -7.99 16.23 8.38
CA GLU A 754 -9.26 15.59 8.00
C GLU A 754 -9.66 14.46 8.96
N LEU A 755 -8.68 13.65 9.42
CA LEU A 755 -8.92 12.62 10.45
C LEU A 755 -9.45 13.27 11.76
N CYS A 756 -8.83 14.36 12.19
CA CYS A 756 -9.27 15.11 13.37
C CYS A 756 -10.69 15.65 13.21
N ASP A 757 -11.04 16.22 12.05
CA ASP A 757 -12.38 16.73 11.75
C ASP A 757 -13.42 15.62 11.79
N PHE A 758 -13.08 14.41 11.35
CA PHE A 758 -13.95 13.25 11.44
C PHE A 758 -13.97 12.59 12.83
N GLY A 759 -13.04 12.96 13.73
CA GLY A 759 -12.92 12.40 15.07
C GLY A 759 -12.19 11.05 15.12
N PHE A 760 -11.38 10.73 14.12
CA PHE A 760 -10.47 9.59 14.15
C PHE A 760 -9.17 9.97 14.86
N THR A 761 -8.64 9.03 15.66
CA THR A 761 -7.36 9.19 16.38
C THR A 761 -6.37 8.08 16.10
N GLY A 762 -6.78 7.06 15.34
CA GLY A 762 -5.93 6.02 14.81
C GLY A 762 -6.04 5.95 13.29
N TRP A 763 -4.89 5.79 12.62
CA TRP A 763 -4.80 5.74 11.17
C TRP A 763 -3.98 4.52 10.73
N TYR A 764 -4.58 3.65 9.88
CA TYR A 764 -3.92 2.48 9.33
C TYR A 764 -3.05 2.86 8.13
N GLY A 765 -1.87 3.30 8.44
CA GLY A 765 -0.85 3.76 7.51
C GLY A 765 0.38 4.34 8.24
N PRO A 766 1.43 4.68 7.48
CA PRO A 766 1.54 4.55 6.03
C PRO A 766 1.73 3.10 5.58
N GLY A 767 1.44 2.81 4.29
CA GLY A 767 1.88 1.60 3.61
C GLY A 767 3.31 1.79 3.14
N MET A 768 4.25 0.90 3.53
CA MET A 768 5.68 1.12 3.27
C MET A 768 6.44 -0.16 2.89
N ASN A 769 5.72 -1.16 2.36
CA ASN A 769 6.36 -2.35 1.80
C ASN A 769 7.16 -2.01 0.54
N ILE A 770 8.03 -2.90 0.13
CA ILE A 770 8.95 -2.68 -0.99
C ILE A 770 8.29 -3.10 -2.30
N HIS A 771 8.52 -2.33 -3.37
CA HIS A 771 8.18 -2.73 -4.74
C HIS A 771 9.14 -3.81 -5.21
N ARG A 772 8.96 -5.02 -4.70
CA ARG A 772 9.81 -6.18 -5.04
C ARG A 772 9.65 -6.59 -6.50
N ASN A 773 8.45 -6.42 -7.04
CA ASN A 773 8.11 -6.81 -8.39
C ASN A 773 7.01 -5.88 -8.95
N ALA A 774 7.09 -5.54 -10.23
CA ALA A 774 6.13 -4.66 -10.90
C ALA A 774 4.69 -5.20 -10.88
N PHE A 775 4.51 -6.52 -10.81
CA PHE A 775 3.20 -7.16 -10.82
C PHE A 775 2.49 -7.18 -9.46
N SER A 776 3.07 -6.64 -8.39
CA SER A 776 2.39 -6.54 -7.11
C SER A 776 1.21 -5.56 -7.18
N GLY A 777 0.02 -6.03 -6.78
CA GLY A 777 -1.21 -5.25 -6.90
C GLY A 777 -1.25 -3.99 -6.05
N ARG A 778 -0.45 -3.92 -4.97
CA ARG A 778 -0.46 -2.80 -4.02
C ARG A 778 0.70 -1.82 -4.16
N ASN A 779 1.53 -1.90 -5.19
CA ASN A 779 2.60 -0.92 -5.39
C ASN A 779 2.08 0.52 -5.44
N PHE A 780 0.83 0.76 -5.85
CA PHE A 780 0.24 2.11 -5.86
C PHE A 780 0.21 2.78 -4.49
N GLU A 781 0.05 2.00 -3.40
CA GLU A 781 -0.04 2.51 -2.03
C GLU A 781 1.25 2.41 -1.23
N TYR A 782 2.29 1.80 -1.80
CA TYR A 782 3.64 1.76 -1.30
C TYR A 782 4.49 2.84 -1.99
N TYR A 783 5.77 2.95 -1.63
CA TYR A 783 6.56 4.09 -2.08
C TYR A 783 7.54 3.76 -3.20
N SER A 784 8.29 2.64 -3.08
CA SER A 784 9.47 2.43 -3.92
C SER A 784 10.03 1.01 -3.80
N GLU A 785 10.88 0.64 -4.76
CA GLU A 785 11.78 -0.52 -4.68
C GLU A 785 12.93 -0.32 -3.68
N ASP A 786 13.19 0.94 -3.23
CA ASP A 786 14.26 1.27 -2.31
C ASP A 786 13.77 1.50 -0.87
N GLY A 787 14.40 0.79 0.08
CA GLY A 787 14.04 0.86 1.50
C GLY A 787 14.41 2.20 2.16
N TYR A 788 15.46 2.91 1.70
CA TYR A 788 15.87 4.19 2.26
C TYR A 788 14.90 5.31 1.82
N LEU A 789 14.56 5.38 0.53
CA LEU A 789 13.57 6.33 0.01
C LEU A 789 12.23 6.12 0.70
N SER A 790 11.76 4.87 0.76
CA SER A 790 10.51 4.50 1.46
C SER A 790 10.54 4.92 2.93
N GLY A 791 11.67 4.71 3.60
CA GLY A 791 11.88 5.13 4.99
C GLY A 791 11.82 6.63 5.19
N CYS A 792 12.48 7.41 4.34
CA CYS A 792 12.47 8.89 4.41
C CYS A 792 11.05 9.47 4.25
N VAL A 793 10.28 8.95 3.29
CA VAL A 793 8.89 9.38 3.08
C VAL A 793 8.03 9.01 4.29
N ALA A 794 8.14 7.76 4.78
CA ALA A 794 7.41 7.28 5.94
C ALA A 794 7.73 8.09 7.21
N VAL A 795 9.00 8.41 7.46
CA VAL A 795 9.44 9.27 8.59
C VAL A 795 8.76 10.63 8.54
N ALA A 796 8.76 11.29 7.38
CA ALA A 796 8.12 12.59 7.21
C ALA A 796 6.60 12.53 7.48
N GLU A 797 5.94 11.51 6.97
CA GLU A 797 4.49 11.31 7.14
C GLU A 797 4.12 11.00 8.60
N ILE A 798 4.83 10.06 9.23
CA ILE A 798 4.57 9.64 10.62
C ILE A 798 4.81 10.80 11.57
N ALA A 799 5.93 11.52 11.43
CA ALA A 799 6.23 12.70 12.24
C ALA A 799 5.14 13.78 12.13
N ALA A 800 4.51 13.92 10.96
CA ALA A 800 3.45 14.89 10.74
C ALA A 800 2.15 14.53 11.50
N VAL A 801 1.65 13.31 11.39
CA VAL A 801 0.38 12.91 12.06
C VAL A 801 0.55 12.79 13.56
N ARG A 802 1.73 12.38 14.05
CA ARG A 802 1.99 12.31 15.49
C ARG A 802 1.91 13.68 16.17
N LYS A 803 2.33 14.76 15.49
CA LYS A 803 2.16 16.14 15.99
C LYS A 803 0.69 16.52 16.22
N LEU A 804 -0.23 15.86 15.52
CA LEU A 804 -1.68 16.05 15.67
C LEU A 804 -2.30 15.12 16.71
N GLY A 805 -1.51 14.24 17.35
CA GLY A 805 -1.97 13.26 18.33
C GLY A 805 -2.65 12.03 17.73
N ILE A 806 -2.44 11.76 16.44
CA ILE A 806 -2.94 10.58 15.74
C ILE A 806 -1.93 9.45 15.88
N ILE A 807 -2.41 8.24 16.12
CA ILE A 807 -1.60 7.02 16.19
C ILE A 807 -1.48 6.45 14.77
N PRO A 808 -0.28 6.49 14.14
CA PRO A 808 -0.05 5.81 12.88
C PRO A 808 0.19 4.31 13.13
N TYR A 809 -0.47 3.46 12.36
CA TYR A 809 -0.21 2.02 12.32
C TYR A 809 0.50 1.70 11.01
N MET A 810 1.84 1.81 11.01
CA MET A 810 2.66 1.51 9.83
C MET A 810 2.44 0.08 9.37
N LYS A 811 2.26 -0.10 8.05
CA LYS A 811 1.84 -1.35 7.45
C LYS A 811 2.58 -1.68 6.16
N HIS A 812 2.62 -2.94 5.79
CA HIS A 812 2.25 -4.13 6.55
C HIS A 812 3.53 -4.80 7.04
N PHE A 813 3.69 -4.91 8.31
CA PHE A 813 4.90 -5.42 8.96
C PHE A 813 4.89 -6.95 8.93
N VAL A 814 5.70 -7.63 8.13
CA VAL A 814 6.65 -7.23 7.10
C VAL A 814 6.58 -8.25 5.93
N LEU A 815 7.25 -8.00 4.80
CA LEU A 815 7.30 -8.88 3.61
C LEU A 815 5.92 -9.08 2.94
N ASN A 816 5.05 -8.06 2.95
CA ASN A 816 3.78 -8.09 2.23
C ASN A 816 3.94 -7.43 0.85
N ASP A 817 4.83 -7.99 0.03
CA ASP A 817 5.21 -7.43 -1.26
C ASP A 817 4.48 -8.11 -2.44
N SER A 818 3.45 -8.92 -2.14
CA SER A 818 2.51 -9.53 -3.09
C SER A 818 1.16 -9.80 -2.44
N GLU A 819 0.11 -9.93 -3.25
CA GLU A 819 -1.27 -10.13 -2.79
C GLU A 819 -1.72 -11.59 -2.83
N THR A 820 -1.13 -12.37 -3.76
CA THR A 820 -1.54 -13.76 -4.00
C THR A 820 -1.37 -14.64 -2.77
N ASP A 821 -2.43 -15.33 -2.37
CA ASP A 821 -2.50 -16.24 -1.21
C ASP A 821 -2.08 -15.64 0.15
N ARG A 822 -1.93 -14.31 0.25
CA ARG A 822 -1.54 -13.66 1.52
C ARG A 822 -2.50 -13.99 2.66
N ALA A 823 -3.82 -14.10 2.40
CA ALA A 823 -4.82 -14.42 3.41
C ALA A 823 -4.72 -15.87 3.93
N ARG A 824 -4.01 -16.74 3.22
CA ARG A 824 -3.66 -18.10 3.66
C ARG A 824 -2.40 -18.18 4.48
N GLY A 825 -1.74 -17.03 4.74
CA GLY A 825 -0.51 -16.98 5.52
C GLY A 825 0.70 -17.51 4.76
N ILE A 826 0.85 -17.10 3.50
CA ILE A 826 1.94 -17.53 2.60
C ILE A 826 3.30 -17.56 3.31
N CYS A 827 4.00 -18.67 3.21
CA CYS A 827 5.35 -18.86 3.73
C CYS A 827 6.33 -18.07 2.87
N THR A 828 6.98 -17.04 3.42
CA THR A 828 7.96 -16.21 2.71
C THR A 828 9.38 -16.59 3.13
N TRP A 829 10.15 -17.14 2.20
CA TRP A 829 11.53 -17.54 2.44
C TRP A 829 12.50 -16.47 1.97
N SER A 830 13.38 -16.01 2.87
CA SER A 830 14.35 -14.95 2.60
C SER A 830 15.57 -15.06 3.51
N THR A 831 16.68 -14.40 3.15
CA THR A 831 17.84 -14.28 4.02
C THR A 831 17.60 -13.21 5.09
N GLU A 832 18.18 -13.38 6.28
CA GLU A 832 18.08 -12.35 7.32
C GLU A 832 18.72 -11.03 6.89
N GLN A 833 19.78 -11.06 6.08
CA GLN A 833 20.38 -9.85 5.50
C GLN A 833 19.35 -9.08 4.67
N ALA A 834 18.66 -9.74 3.74
CA ALA A 834 17.64 -9.08 2.91
C ALA A 834 16.47 -8.55 3.76
N ILE A 835 16.02 -9.34 4.73
CA ILE A 835 14.94 -8.91 5.64
C ILE A 835 15.32 -7.61 6.36
N ARG A 836 16.56 -7.49 6.86
CA ARG A 836 17.03 -6.32 7.62
C ARG A 836 17.35 -5.12 6.74
N GLU A 837 18.08 -5.33 5.63
CA GLU A 837 18.62 -4.23 4.83
C GLU A 837 17.61 -3.68 3.81
N ILE A 838 16.63 -4.48 3.40
CA ILE A 838 15.62 -4.12 2.39
C ILE A 838 14.25 -3.95 3.05
N TYR A 839 13.65 -5.04 3.55
CA TYR A 839 12.24 -5.07 3.92
C TYR A 839 11.91 -4.45 5.28
N LEU A 840 12.81 -4.55 6.26
CA LEU A 840 12.67 -3.90 7.57
C LEU A 840 13.17 -2.45 7.57
N LYS A 841 13.98 -2.04 6.58
CA LYS A 841 14.63 -0.72 6.57
C LYS A 841 13.65 0.45 6.73
N PRO A 842 12.51 0.52 6.00
CA PRO A 842 11.55 1.61 6.20
C PRO A 842 10.96 1.65 7.61
N PHE A 843 10.67 0.47 8.17
CA PHE A 843 10.12 0.33 9.52
C PHE A 843 11.13 0.74 10.60
N GLU A 844 12.40 0.33 10.44
CA GLU A 844 13.50 0.74 11.32
C GLU A 844 13.62 2.27 11.37
N MET A 845 13.67 2.92 10.22
CA MET A 845 13.76 4.38 10.11
C MET A 845 12.55 5.06 10.75
N ALA A 846 11.34 4.60 10.45
CA ALA A 846 10.11 5.16 11.01
C ALA A 846 10.07 5.09 12.54
N ILE A 847 10.58 4.01 13.13
CA ILE A 847 10.65 3.86 14.58
C ILE A 847 11.72 4.79 15.17
N LYS A 848 12.94 4.76 14.63
CA LYS A 848 14.07 5.49 15.19
C LYS A 848 13.99 7.01 15.00
N GLU A 849 13.47 7.46 13.85
CA GLU A 849 13.53 8.87 13.45
C GLU A 849 12.19 9.60 13.62
N ALA A 850 11.06 8.88 13.64
CA ALA A 850 9.74 9.47 13.78
C ALA A 850 8.97 8.98 15.02
N ASP A 851 9.59 8.19 15.92
CA ASP A 851 8.95 7.60 17.09
C ASP A 851 7.65 6.86 16.74
N ALA A 852 7.60 6.11 15.66
CA ALA A 852 6.41 5.34 15.30
C ALA A 852 6.02 4.39 16.43
N ASN A 853 4.75 4.40 16.81
CA ASN A 853 4.26 3.70 18.01
C ASN A 853 3.09 2.75 17.72
N GLY A 854 2.77 2.51 16.46
CA GLY A 854 1.74 1.58 16.02
C GLY A 854 2.22 0.75 14.83
N ILE A 855 1.93 -0.54 14.85
CA ILE A 855 2.30 -1.50 13.78
C ILE A 855 1.06 -2.30 13.41
N MET A 856 0.82 -2.46 12.10
CA MET A 856 -0.11 -3.44 11.56
C MET A 856 0.68 -4.60 10.96
N ASN A 857 0.58 -5.78 11.59
CA ASN A 857 1.20 -6.99 11.07
C ASN A 857 0.61 -7.39 9.71
N SER A 858 1.46 -7.93 8.85
CA SER A 858 1.02 -8.53 7.60
C SER A 858 0.35 -9.90 7.82
N LYS A 859 -0.33 -10.39 6.79
CA LYS A 859 -1.00 -11.69 6.83
C LYS A 859 -0.06 -12.87 6.56
N ASN A 860 1.06 -12.63 5.88
CA ASN A 860 2.05 -13.65 5.52
C ASN A 860 2.88 -14.13 6.70
N SER A 861 3.73 -15.13 6.44
CA SER A 861 4.68 -15.70 7.40
C SER A 861 6.12 -15.38 6.98
N ILE A 862 7.03 -15.29 7.95
CA ILE A 862 8.48 -15.36 7.72
C ILE A 862 8.90 -16.81 7.89
N GLY A 863 9.50 -17.40 6.85
CA GLY A 863 9.54 -18.85 6.78
C GLY A 863 8.11 -19.40 6.90
N SER A 864 7.88 -20.27 7.86
CA SER A 864 6.55 -20.83 8.17
C SER A 864 5.90 -20.25 9.44
N ARG A 865 6.48 -19.19 10.04
CA ARG A 865 5.98 -18.56 11.27
C ARG A 865 5.20 -17.30 10.93
N TRP A 866 3.88 -17.32 11.20
CA TRP A 866 3.05 -16.15 10.97
C TRP A 866 3.56 -14.94 11.76
N ILE A 867 3.67 -13.80 11.09
CA ILE A 867 4.29 -12.61 11.65
C ILE A 867 3.64 -12.15 12.96
N GLY A 868 2.32 -12.20 13.08
CA GLY A 868 1.62 -11.80 14.28
C GLY A 868 1.90 -12.67 15.51
N SER A 869 2.43 -13.89 15.34
CA SER A 869 2.84 -14.80 16.43
C SER A 869 4.35 -15.04 16.47
N ASN A 870 5.11 -14.36 15.64
CA ASN A 870 6.55 -14.55 15.51
C ASN A 870 7.29 -13.67 16.52
N ALA A 871 7.63 -14.26 17.68
CA ALA A 871 8.31 -13.53 18.75
C ALA A 871 9.67 -12.94 18.33
N ASP A 872 10.39 -13.61 17.43
CA ASP A 872 11.69 -13.13 16.95
C ASP A 872 11.54 -11.80 16.19
N VAL A 873 10.53 -11.71 15.32
CA VAL A 873 10.26 -10.49 14.55
C VAL A 873 9.60 -9.40 15.40
N GLN A 874 8.64 -9.78 16.24
CA GLN A 874 7.96 -8.84 17.13
C GLN A 874 8.94 -8.22 18.13
N ASN A 875 9.81 -9.05 18.73
CA ASN A 875 10.84 -8.56 19.64
C ASN A 875 11.96 -7.80 18.92
N LEU A 876 12.33 -8.19 17.69
CA LEU A 876 13.31 -7.47 16.90
C LEU A 876 12.87 -6.02 16.65
N SER A 877 11.60 -5.82 16.32
CA SER A 877 11.06 -4.48 16.14
C SER A 877 10.85 -3.75 17.47
N LEU A 878 10.46 -4.46 18.55
CA LEU A 878 10.11 -3.83 19.81
C LEU A 878 11.33 -3.60 20.74
N ILE A 879 12.34 -4.46 20.69
CA ILE A 879 13.48 -4.43 21.61
C ILE A 879 14.75 -3.93 20.92
N HIS A 880 15.00 -4.32 19.67
CA HIS A 880 16.23 -3.98 18.96
C HIS A 880 16.10 -2.72 18.09
N ILE A 881 14.89 -2.38 17.66
CA ILE A 881 14.61 -1.23 16.80
C ILE A 881 13.82 -0.16 17.56
N SER A 882 12.88 -0.54 18.45
CA SER A 882 12.10 0.39 19.25
C SER A 882 12.20 0.05 20.74
N GLU A 883 12.95 0.80 21.50
CA GLU A 883 12.51 0.97 22.90
C GLU A 883 11.24 1.83 22.88
N PRO A 884 10.23 1.56 23.72
CA PRO A 884 9.18 2.53 23.96
C PRO A 884 9.85 3.81 24.41
N THR A 885 9.79 4.82 23.55
CA THR A 885 10.48 6.08 23.77
C THR A 885 10.14 6.63 25.15
N ARG A 886 11.15 6.79 25.97
CA ARG A 886 11.07 7.49 27.24
C ARG A 886 10.86 8.98 27.01
N HIS A 887 9.62 9.39 26.70
CA HIS A 887 9.24 10.81 26.72
C HIS A 887 7.85 11.02 27.29
#